data_347122cbe27b24052a019789bbe75ecc
#
_entry.id   347122cbe27b24052a019789bbe75ecc
#
_cell.length_a   1.000
_cell.length_b   1.000
_cell.length_c   1.000
_cell.angle_alpha   90.00
_cell.angle_beta   90.00
_cell.angle_gamma   90.00
#
_symmetry.space_group_name_H-M   'P 1'
#
loop_
_entity.id
_entity.type
_entity.pdbx_description
1 polymer ?
#
loop_
_entity_poly.entity_id
_entity_poly.type
_entity_poly.pdbx_seq_one_letter_code
_entity_poly.pdbx_strand_id
1 'polypeptide(L)'
;MSPLTSQLLMQRARPKTDRLGKIRSLDLSGLKLLSEHLDPNLLGRLKHLQELDLSNNQLEALPANLGLPHLRVLRCANNQLGDVTTLCQFPLLEELSLEGNPFLTVNDNLKVSFLLPNLRKVNGKDASSTCSQVQSLNRELSNRVTAYWEKFMAALGPEQEAEKVQTDFVNSAIRDVHYGPESLREFTQWRVRMISEELVASGGTKACETDAPKKPPGAAAAGRPRARLATLKRPHDVLLSASPTKRTSTTPSTKVEGGQCAPQLEPLHFLQCHSRNNSPQDLETQLWACAFEPACEEGHEGTTSQTVATCGGEAVCVIDCQTGIVLHKYKSPGEEFFSVAWTTLTVVTQAGHKKRWSVLAAAGLRGLVRLLHVRAGFCCGVVRAHKKAIATLCFSPTRETHLFTASYDKRIILWDIGVPNQDYEFQASQLLTLDSASIPLRLCPVASCPDVYLLAGCEGGCCCWDVRLDQPQKRRACEAEFTFSEGSETARCRVDGLAFVNEDIVASKGSSPGTICLWSWKQTWGARGGQSVVSVVILAHLQWSPTELAYFSLSTCPEQGLVLCGDEEGSVWIYDVQHILKQPLLPPATPHAPTQILRWPQPRALGQLVTKTMVNTVVANAAFTYLTALTDSNIVAIWKRP
;
A
#
# COMPACT_ATOMS: atom_id res chain seq x y z
N MET A 1 -10.58 -10.22 -52.14
CA MET A 1 -10.49 -8.79 -51.71
C MET A 1 -9.31 -8.18 -52.40
N SER A 2 -9.41 -6.91 -52.87
CA SER A 2 -8.28 -6.25 -53.54
C SER A 2 -7.21 -5.91 -52.52
N PRO A 3 -5.93 -6.30 -52.74
CA PRO A 3 -4.84 -5.92 -51.85
C PRO A 3 -4.68 -4.37 -51.83
N LEU A 4 -4.06 -3.85 -50.77
CA LEU A 4 -3.75 -2.42 -50.66
C LEU A 4 -2.97 -1.96 -51.87
N THR A 5 -3.43 -0.90 -52.54
CA THR A 5 -2.75 -0.32 -53.71
C THR A 5 -2.35 1.12 -53.41
N SER A 6 -1.29 1.60 -54.11
CA SER A 6 -0.84 3.00 -53.97
C SER A 6 -1.98 4.01 -54.27
N GLN A 7 -2.89 3.66 -55.19
CA GLN A 7 -4.02 4.49 -55.53
C GLN A 7 -5.03 4.57 -54.39
N LEU A 8 -5.34 3.46 -53.71
CA LEU A 8 -6.21 3.42 -52.55
C LEU A 8 -5.63 4.23 -51.37
N LEU A 9 -4.30 4.11 -51.14
CA LEU A 9 -3.63 4.90 -50.09
C LEU A 9 -3.75 6.39 -50.33
N MET A 10 -3.57 6.84 -51.58
CA MET A 10 -3.70 8.25 -51.95
C MET A 10 -5.16 8.75 -51.83
N GLN A 11 -6.14 7.92 -52.16
CA GLN A 11 -7.55 8.24 -51.98
C GLN A 11 -7.98 8.44 -50.53
N ARG A 12 -7.38 7.63 -49.63
CA ARG A 12 -7.68 7.62 -48.20
C ARG A 12 -6.81 8.54 -47.37
N ALA A 13 -5.79 9.16 -48.01
CA ALA A 13 -4.84 10.03 -47.33
C ALA A 13 -5.40 11.41 -46.97
N ARG A 14 -4.88 11.95 -45.89
CA ARG A 14 -5.08 13.35 -45.47
C ARG A 14 -3.72 14.02 -45.21
N PRO A 15 -3.45 15.21 -45.74
CA PRO A 15 -4.17 15.87 -46.85
C PRO A 15 -4.14 15.04 -48.14
N LYS A 16 -5.09 15.28 -49.06
CA LYS A 16 -5.05 14.62 -50.37
C LYS A 16 -3.77 14.99 -51.12
N THR A 17 -3.08 13.99 -51.62
CA THR A 17 -1.79 14.16 -52.28
C THR A 17 -1.60 13.12 -53.40
N ASP A 18 -0.81 13.46 -54.39
CA ASP A 18 -0.40 12.61 -55.49
C ASP A 18 0.90 11.81 -55.21
N ARG A 19 1.52 12.04 -54.03
CA ARG A 19 2.79 11.43 -53.64
C ARG A 19 2.71 10.73 -52.30
N LEU A 20 2.97 9.44 -52.28
CA LEU A 20 2.94 8.62 -51.04
C LEU A 20 3.80 9.20 -49.92
N GLY A 21 5.00 9.72 -50.25
CA GLY A 21 5.91 10.30 -49.25
C GLY A 21 5.40 11.58 -48.55
N LYS A 22 4.30 12.22 -49.04
CA LYS A 22 3.72 13.42 -48.41
C LYS A 22 2.52 13.12 -47.50
N ILE A 23 2.07 11.87 -47.43
CA ILE A 23 0.94 11.45 -46.59
C ILE A 23 1.33 11.56 -45.13
N ARG A 24 0.52 12.26 -44.33
CA ARG A 24 0.70 12.41 -42.89
C ARG A 24 -0.33 11.65 -42.07
N SER A 25 -1.54 11.54 -42.57
CA SER A 25 -2.62 10.80 -41.93
C SER A 25 -3.31 9.89 -42.94
N LEU A 26 -3.53 8.62 -42.54
CA LEU A 26 -4.07 7.59 -43.43
C LEU A 26 -5.16 6.81 -42.68
N ASP A 27 -6.36 6.78 -43.27
CA ASP A 27 -7.52 6.07 -42.74
C ASP A 27 -7.79 4.80 -43.57
N LEU A 28 -7.46 3.65 -43.02
CA LEU A 28 -7.72 2.32 -43.59
C LEU A 28 -8.74 1.52 -42.78
N SER A 29 -9.58 2.22 -42.02
CA SER A 29 -10.59 1.57 -41.19
C SER A 29 -11.70 0.91 -42.02
N GLY A 30 -12.24 -0.21 -41.51
CA GLY A 30 -13.41 -0.90 -42.06
C GLY A 30 -13.22 -1.55 -43.43
N LEU A 31 -11.99 -1.80 -43.86
CA LEU A 31 -11.67 -2.38 -45.17
C LEU A 31 -11.60 -3.92 -45.14
N LYS A 32 -11.88 -4.57 -44.02
CA LYS A 32 -11.77 -6.02 -43.80
C LYS A 32 -10.37 -6.55 -44.12
N LEU A 33 -9.34 -5.77 -43.76
CA LEU A 33 -7.95 -6.13 -43.99
C LEU A 33 -7.52 -7.29 -43.09
N LEU A 34 -6.76 -8.22 -43.65
CA LEU A 34 -6.01 -9.26 -42.94
C LEU A 34 -4.56 -8.80 -42.75
N SER A 35 -3.83 -9.42 -41.84
CA SER A 35 -2.43 -9.11 -41.57
C SER A 35 -1.54 -9.19 -42.82
N GLU A 36 -1.76 -10.16 -43.70
CA GLU A 36 -1.05 -10.35 -44.98
C GLU A 36 -1.27 -9.22 -46.00
N HIS A 37 -2.33 -8.42 -45.83
CA HIS A 37 -2.59 -7.28 -46.72
C HIS A 37 -1.74 -6.05 -46.39
N LEU A 38 -1.09 -6.02 -45.20
CA LEU A 38 -0.21 -4.92 -44.79
C LEU A 38 1.21 -5.14 -45.34
N ASP A 39 1.42 -4.88 -46.63
CA ASP A 39 2.73 -5.02 -47.29
C ASP A 39 3.72 -3.98 -46.73
N PRO A 40 4.83 -4.41 -46.08
CA PRO A 40 5.86 -3.49 -45.57
C PRO A 40 6.54 -2.70 -46.65
N ASN A 41 6.69 -3.23 -47.85
CA ASN A 41 7.32 -2.52 -48.99
C ASN A 41 6.45 -1.36 -49.50
N LEU A 42 5.13 -1.52 -49.44
CA LEU A 42 4.19 -0.48 -49.83
C LEU A 42 4.07 0.58 -48.74
N LEU A 43 3.83 0.16 -47.48
CA LEU A 43 3.65 1.05 -46.33
C LEU A 43 4.94 1.78 -45.95
N GLY A 44 6.10 1.16 -46.09
CA GLY A 44 7.42 1.76 -45.85
C GLY A 44 7.75 2.94 -46.77
N ARG A 45 6.97 3.16 -47.84
CA ARG A 45 7.07 4.36 -48.69
C ARG A 45 6.42 5.61 -48.06
N LEU A 46 5.63 5.43 -46.99
CA LEU A 46 4.93 6.51 -46.29
C LEU A 46 5.83 7.17 -45.22
N LYS A 47 6.96 7.66 -45.62
CA LYS A 47 8.07 8.13 -44.74
C LYS A 47 7.67 9.22 -43.72
N HIS A 48 6.61 10.00 -43.99
CA HIS A 48 6.16 11.10 -43.15
C HIS A 48 4.82 10.84 -42.49
N LEU A 49 4.33 9.58 -42.48
CA LEU A 49 3.10 9.20 -41.86
C LEU A 49 3.16 9.41 -40.33
N GLN A 50 2.21 10.15 -39.79
CA GLN A 50 2.09 10.48 -38.36
C GLN A 50 0.89 9.80 -37.71
N GLU A 51 -0.19 9.60 -38.48
CA GLU A 51 -1.41 8.97 -38.01
C GLU A 51 -1.85 7.84 -38.94
N LEU A 52 -2.14 6.67 -38.38
CA LEU A 52 -2.63 5.50 -39.08
C LEU A 52 -3.84 4.93 -38.36
N ASP A 53 -4.98 4.82 -39.06
CA ASP A 53 -6.15 4.17 -38.56
C ASP A 53 -6.39 2.84 -39.28
N LEU A 54 -6.28 1.75 -38.54
CA LEU A 54 -6.51 0.36 -38.95
C LEU A 54 -7.72 -0.24 -38.24
N SER A 55 -8.56 0.56 -37.59
CA SER A 55 -9.68 0.09 -36.79
C SER A 55 -10.73 -0.65 -37.64
N ASN A 56 -11.49 -1.54 -36.99
CA ASN A 56 -12.57 -2.32 -37.64
C ASN A 56 -12.10 -3.18 -38.83
N ASN A 57 -10.98 -3.86 -38.66
CA ASN A 57 -10.43 -4.81 -39.62
C ASN A 57 -10.35 -6.23 -39.00
N GLN A 58 -9.65 -7.13 -39.63
CA GLN A 58 -9.50 -8.54 -39.21
C GLN A 58 -8.01 -8.88 -39.00
N LEU A 59 -7.25 -7.93 -38.39
CA LEU A 59 -5.83 -8.09 -38.17
C LEU A 59 -5.56 -8.97 -36.96
N GLU A 60 -4.85 -10.07 -37.14
CA GLU A 60 -4.38 -10.96 -36.06
C GLU A 60 -3.01 -10.54 -35.51
N ALA A 61 -2.17 -9.94 -36.36
CA ALA A 61 -0.87 -9.41 -36.00
C ALA A 61 -0.48 -8.24 -36.89
N LEU A 62 0.40 -7.35 -36.41
CA LEU A 62 1.05 -6.35 -37.24
C LEU A 62 2.39 -6.91 -37.77
N PRO A 63 2.72 -6.72 -39.06
CA PRO A 63 4.03 -7.12 -39.57
C PRO A 63 5.18 -6.46 -38.77
N ALA A 64 6.27 -7.18 -38.57
CA ALA A 64 7.35 -6.75 -37.68
C ALA A 64 8.13 -5.50 -38.17
N ASN A 65 8.04 -5.13 -39.44
CA ASN A 65 8.78 -4.01 -40.01
C ASN A 65 7.95 -3.25 -41.06
N LEU A 66 7.04 -2.42 -40.61
CA LEU A 66 6.21 -1.58 -41.48
C LEU A 66 6.92 -0.32 -41.99
N GLY A 67 8.08 0.03 -41.45
CA GLY A 67 8.91 1.14 -41.95
C GLY A 67 8.29 2.53 -41.74
N LEU A 68 7.57 2.76 -40.63
CA LEU A 68 6.85 3.99 -40.29
C LEU A 68 7.51 4.74 -39.12
N PRO A 69 8.72 5.31 -39.28
CA PRO A 69 9.52 5.83 -38.16
C PRO A 69 8.94 7.08 -37.49
N HIS A 70 8.01 7.79 -38.14
CA HIS A 70 7.42 9.03 -37.63
C HIS A 70 5.99 8.87 -37.14
N LEU A 71 5.50 7.63 -36.99
CA LEU A 71 4.16 7.35 -36.54
C LEU A 71 3.98 7.80 -35.07
N ARG A 72 2.96 8.63 -34.82
CA ARG A 72 2.61 9.16 -33.50
C ARG A 72 1.28 8.65 -32.98
N VAL A 73 0.33 8.42 -33.90
CA VAL A 73 -1.02 7.95 -33.56
C VAL A 73 -1.32 6.67 -34.35
N LEU A 74 -1.63 5.60 -33.64
CA LEU A 74 -2.04 4.31 -34.22
C LEU A 74 -3.37 3.89 -33.62
N ARG A 75 -4.37 3.69 -34.48
CA ARG A 75 -5.68 3.15 -34.09
C ARG A 75 -5.85 1.75 -34.68
N CYS A 76 -5.98 0.77 -33.80
CA CYS A 76 -6.19 -0.65 -34.14
C CYS A 76 -7.39 -1.24 -33.39
N ALA A 77 -8.37 -0.40 -33.01
CA ALA A 77 -9.55 -0.87 -32.31
C ALA A 77 -10.38 -1.87 -33.14
N ASN A 78 -11.05 -2.82 -32.49
CA ASN A 78 -11.91 -3.81 -33.13
C ASN A 78 -11.16 -4.63 -34.21
N ASN A 79 -10.08 -5.26 -33.83
CA ASN A 79 -9.31 -6.25 -34.57
C ASN A 79 -9.19 -7.56 -33.78
N GLN A 80 -8.30 -8.45 -34.16
CA GLN A 80 -8.04 -9.72 -33.49
C GLN A 80 -6.58 -9.86 -33.08
N LEU A 81 -5.95 -8.74 -32.65
CA LEU A 81 -4.54 -8.72 -32.30
C LEU A 81 -4.27 -9.56 -31.05
N GLY A 82 -3.41 -10.57 -31.19
CA GLY A 82 -2.99 -11.46 -30.09
C GLY A 82 -1.58 -11.18 -29.55
N ASP A 83 -0.78 -10.36 -30.23
CA ASP A 83 0.58 -10.01 -29.82
C ASP A 83 0.84 -8.49 -29.99
N VAL A 84 1.34 -7.88 -28.94
CA VAL A 84 1.68 -6.44 -28.90
C VAL A 84 3.18 -6.18 -29.05
N THR A 85 4.02 -7.21 -29.11
CA THR A 85 5.49 -7.06 -29.15
C THR A 85 5.97 -6.36 -30.41
N THR A 86 5.27 -6.52 -31.52
CA THR A 86 5.57 -5.85 -32.79
C THR A 86 5.40 -4.33 -32.78
N LEU A 87 4.74 -3.79 -31.73
CA LEU A 87 4.58 -2.32 -31.55
C LEU A 87 5.91 -1.62 -31.25
N CYS A 88 6.94 -2.33 -30.81
CA CYS A 88 8.27 -1.76 -30.54
C CYS A 88 8.89 -1.06 -31.77
N GLN A 89 8.42 -1.38 -32.99
CA GLN A 89 8.84 -0.73 -34.24
C GLN A 89 8.42 0.75 -34.36
N PHE A 90 7.56 1.27 -33.47
CA PHE A 90 7.04 2.64 -33.50
C PHE A 90 7.55 3.48 -32.32
N PRO A 91 8.83 3.85 -32.27
CA PRO A 91 9.44 4.47 -31.08
C PRO A 91 8.90 5.87 -30.75
N LEU A 92 8.25 6.55 -31.69
CA LEU A 92 7.69 7.89 -31.51
C LEU A 92 6.17 7.88 -31.24
N LEU A 93 5.57 6.71 -30.99
CA LEU A 93 4.13 6.60 -30.78
C LEU A 93 3.71 7.29 -29.47
N GLU A 94 2.73 8.20 -29.57
CA GLU A 94 2.19 8.98 -28.47
C GLU A 94 0.76 8.54 -28.08
N GLU A 95 -0.04 8.11 -29.07
CA GLU A 95 -1.42 7.65 -28.85
C GLU A 95 -1.65 6.29 -29.51
N LEU A 96 -2.24 5.35 -28.76
CA LEU A 96 -2.54 4.00 -29.20
C LEU A 96 -3.98 3.63 -28.81
N SER A 97 -4.74 3.06 -29.75
CA SER A 97 -6.06 2.51 -29.49
C SER A 97 -6.13 1.03 -29.87
N LEU A 98 -6.41 0.17 -28.89
CA LEU A 98 -6.47 -1.30 -28.98
C LEU A 98 -7.81 -1.87 -28.48
N GLU A 99 -8.82 -1.03 -28.27
CA GLU A 99 -10.14 -1.48 -27.77
C GLU A 99 -10.77 -2.53 -28.69
N GLY A 100 -11.50 -3.49 -28.11
CA GLY A 100 -12.17 -4.52 -28.88
C GLY A 100 -11.27 -5.60 -29.50
N ASN A 101 -10.02 -5.72 -29.04
CA ASN A 101 -9.14 -6.85 -29.37
C ASN A 101 -9.29 -7.95 -28.32
N PRO A 102 -9.76 -9.16 -28.68
CA PRO A 102 -10.26 -10.14 -27.71
C PRO A 102 -9.17 -10.80 -26.84
N PHE A 103 -7.91 -10.72 -27.23
CA PHE A 103 -6.80 -11.41 -26.56
C PHE A 103 -5.93 -10.50 -25.70
N LEU A 104 -6.24 -9.18 -25.63
CA LEU A 104 -5.41 -8.25 -24.87
C LEU A 104 -5.72 -8.32 -23.36
N THR A 105 -4.69 -8.66 -22.59
CA THR A 105 -4.73 -8.79 -21.12
C THR A 105 -4.11 -7.57 -20.44
N VAL A 106 -4.19 -7.53 -19.11
CA VAL A 106 -3.45 -6.51 -18.31
C VAL A 106 -1.95 -6.60 -18.55
N ASN A 107 -1.40 -7.83 -18.76
CA ASN A 107 0.00 -8.04 -19.07
C ASN A 107 0.41 -7.39 -20.40
N ASP A 108 -0.47 -7.43 -21.39
CA ASP A 108 -0.22 -6.81 -22.69
C ASP A 108 -0.22 -5.28 -22.60
N ASN A 109 -1.08 -4.68 -21.78
CA ASN A 109 -1.03 -3.24 -21.51
C ASN A 109 0.29 -2.80 -20.86
N LEU A 110 0.84 -3.63 -19.96
CA LEU A 110 2.16 -3.37 -19.38
C LEU A 110 3.30 -3.57 -20.40
N LYS A 111 3.22 -4.59 -21.27
CA LYS A 111 4.16 -4.78 -22.39
C LYS A 111 4.14 -3.56 -23.31
N VAL A 112 2.95 -3.07 -23.69
CA VAL A 112 2.78 -1.86 -24.50
C VAL A 112 3.44 -0.64 -23.85
N SER A 113 3.18 -0.41 -22.56
CA SER A 113 3.77 0.73 -21.83
C SER A 113 5.29 0.61 -21.66
N PHE A 114 5.84 -0.60 -21.68
CA PHE A 114 7.28 -0.84 -21.67
C PHE A 114 7.92 -0.59 -23.06
N LEU A 115 7.28 -1.11 -24.11
CA LEU A 115 7.80 -1.05 -25.48
C LEU A 115 7.74 0.36 -26.09
N LEU A 116 6.81 1.21 -25.60
CA LEU A 116 6.52 2.53 -26.14
C LEU A 116 6.78 3.63 -25.10
N PRO A 117 8.02 4.06 -24.92
CA PRO A 117 8.41 4.99 -23.85
C PRO A 117 7.81 6.40 -24.00
N ASN A 118 7.40 6.79 -25.21
CA ASN A 118 6.79 8.09 -25.49
C ASN A 118 5.25 8.08 -25.42
N LEU A 119 4.65 6.95 -25.07
CA LEU A 119 3.21 6.77 -25.06
C LEU A 119 2.54 7.65 -23.99
N ARG A 120 1.58 8.47 -24.41
CA ARG A 120 0.83 9.39 -23.54
C ARG A 120 -0.59 8.92 -23.30
N LYS A 121 -1.20 8.30 -24.34
CA LYS A 121 -2.58 7.83 -24.26
C LYS A 121 -2.73 6.41 -24.79
N VAL A 122 -3.46 5.59 -24.04
CA VAL A 122 -3.92 4.27 -24.47
C VAL A 122 -5.45 4.26 -24.37
N ASN A 123 -6.12 3.89 -25.44
CA ASN A 123 -7.60 3.86 -25.51
C ASN A 123 -8.25 5.18 -25.05
N GLY A 124 -7.66 6.32 -25.45
CA GLY A 124 -8.12 7.65 -25.06
C GLY A 124 -7.74 8.11 -23.64
N LYS A 125 -7.15 7.26 -22.82
CA LYS A 125 -6.80 7.54 -21.42
C LYS A 125 -5.31 7.85 -21.26
N ASP A 126 -4.98 8.66 -20.26
CA ASP A 126 -3.58 8.98 -19.92
C ASP A 126 -2.81 7.74 -19.44
N ALA A 127 -1.69 7.43 -20.11
CA ALA A 127 -0.83 6.29 -19.83
C ALA A 127 0.34 6.61 -18.89
N SER A 128 0.54 7.86 -18.46
CA SER A 128 1.72 8.30 -17.71
C SER A 128 1.91 7.55 -16.38
N SER A 129 0.81 7.25 -15.70
CA SER A 129 0.82 6.49 -14.45
C SER A 129 1.27 5.03 -14.68
N THR A 130 0.77 4.36 -15.71
CA THR A 130 1.16 2.99 -16.08
C THR A 130 2.61 2.93 -16.55
N CYS A 131 3.06 3.89 -17.35
CA CYS A 131 4.45 3.99 -17.78
C CYS A 131 5.42 4.15 -16.59
N SER A 132 5.08 5.00 -15.61
CA SER A 132 5.87 5.16 -14.39
C SER A 132 5.97 3.88 -13.56
N GLN A 133 4.87 3.13 -13.47
CA GLN A 133 4.85 1.83 -12.79
C GLN A 133 5.73 0.81 -13.48
N VAL A 134 5.60 0.71 -14.81
CA VAL A 134 6.40 -0.23 -15.62
C VAL A 134 7.88 0.08 -15.49
N GLN A 135 8.28 1.36 -15.48
CA GLN A 135 9.66 1.76 -15.23
C GLN A 135 10.18 1.33 -13.86
N SER A 136 9.34 1.47 -12.82
CA SER A 136 9.69 1.01 -11.46
C SER A 136 9.84 -0.51 -11.38
N LEU A 137 8.89 -1.26 -11.98
CA LEU A 137 8.94 -2.72 -12.08
C LEU A 137 10.19 -3.18 -12.85
N ASN A 138 10.49 -2.54 -13.99
CA ASN A 138 11.65 -2.86 -14.80
C ASN A 138 12.96 -2.67 -14.03
N ARG A 139 13.10 -1.57 -13.28
CA ARG A 139 14.28 -1.32 -12.46
C ARG A 139 14.48 -2.41 -11.39
N GLU A 140 13.40 -2.80 -10.72
CA GLU A 140 13.46 -3.85 -9.69
C GLU A 140 13.80 -5.22 -10.29
N LEU A 141 13.18 -5.59 -11.40
CA LEU A 141 13.50 -6.83 -12.12
C LEU A 141 14.95 -6.83 -12.60
N SER A 142 15.46 -5.73 -13.15
CA SER A 142 16.86 -5.60 -13.57
C SER A 142 17.82 -5.83 -12.40
N ASN A 143 17.54 -5.23 -11.23
CA ASN A 143 18.37 -5.43 -10.04
C ASN A 143 18.39 -6.90 -9.59
N ARG A 144 17.23 -7.56 -9.61
CA ARG A 144 17.11 -8.96 -9.19
C ARG A 144 17.79 -9.92 -10.15
N VAL A 145 17.65 -9.71 -11.45
CA VAL A 145 18.32 -10.53 -12.47
C VAL A 145 19.83 -10.35 -12.38
N THR A 146 20.33 -9.12 -12.19
CA THR A 146 21.76 -8.85 -12.00
C THR A 146 22.31 -9.55 -10.75
N ALA A 147 21.61 -9.44 -9.61
CA ALA A 147 22.01 -10.14 -8.39
C ALA A 147 21.94 -11.68 -8.54
N TYR A 148 21.00 -12.19 -9.32
CA TYR A 148 20.92 -13.61 -9.64
C TYR A 148 22.06 -14.06 -10.55
N TRP A 149 22.44 -13.24 -11.53
CA TRP A 149 23.62 -13.48 -12.39
C TRP A 149 24.91 -13.60 -11.57
N GLU A 150 25.14 -12.66 -10.65
CA GLU A 150 26.32 -12.70 -9.79
C GLU A 150 26.40 -13.99 -8.94
N LYS A 151 25.28 -14.43 -8.38
CA LYS A 151 25.17 -15.71 -7.64
C LYS A 151 25.39 -16.92 -8.54
N PHE A 152 24.78 -16.90 -9.72
CA PHE A 152 24.86 -17.99 -10.69
C PHE A 152 26.31 -18.17 -11.17
N MET A 153 26.99 -17.07 -11.51
CA MET A 153 28.39 -17.09 -11.93
C MET A 153 29.35 -17.51 -10.81
N ALA A 154 29.08 -17.13 -9.56
CA ALA A 154 29.87 -17.54 -8.40
C ALA A 154 29.76 -19.05 -8.09
N ALA A 155 28.67 -19.70 -8.52
CA ALA A 155 28.42 -21.12 -8.33
C ALA A 155 29.01 -22.01 -9.47
N LEU A 156 29.48 -21.40 -10.57
CA LEU A 156 30.02 -22.09 -11.73
C LEU A 156 31.50 -22.45 -11.55
N GLY A 157 31.84 -23.70 -11.87
CA GLY A 157 33.24 -24.16 -11.93
C GLY A 157 33.92 -23.73 -13.26
N PRO A 158 35.26 -23.82 -13.34
CA PRO A 158 36.06 -23.24 -14.43
C PRO A 158 36.00 -23.98 -15.78
N GLU A 159 35.22 -25.04 -15.95
CA GLU A 159 35.27 -25.90 -17.14
C GLU A 159 33.94 -26.03 -17.93
N GLN A 160 33.04 -25.03 -17.89
CA GLN A 160 31.77 -25.15 -18.64
C GLN A 160 31.76 -24.37 -19.96
N GLU A 161 31.15 -24.97 -21.01
CA GLU A 161 30.96 -24.33 -22.32
C GLU A 161 30.08 -23.08 -22.19
N ALA A 162 30.61 -21.93 -22.67
CA ALA A 162 29.99 -20.62 -22.49
C ALA A 162 28.54 -20.51 -22.99
N GLU A 163 28.22 -21.17 -24.10
CA GLU A 163 26.90 -21.14 -24.73
C GLU A 163 25.83 -21.90 -23.92
N LYS A 164 26.23 -23.01 -23.29
CA LYS A 164 25.36 -23.79 -22.42
C LYS A 164 25.08 -23.06 -21.11
N VAL A 165 26.12 -22.44 -20.53
CA VAL A 165 26.00 -21.60 -19.32
C VAL A 165 25.03 -20.45 -19.53
N GLN A 166 25.07 -19.80 -20.68
CA GLN A 166 24.16 -18.69 -21.04
C GLN A 166 22.71 -19.15 -21.11
N THR A 167 22.44 -20.26 -21.78
CA THR A 167 21.09 -20.83 -21.92
C THR A 167 20.55 -21.28 -20.56
N ASP A 168 21.38 -21.94 -19.76
CA ASP A 168 21.00 -22.41 -18.42
C ASP A 168 20.71 -21.24 -17.46
N PHE A 169 21.49 -20.15 -17.56
CA PHE A 169 21.21 -18.94 -16.80
C PHE A 169 19.86 -18.33 -17.15
N VAL A 170 19.55 -18.11 -18.44
CA VAL A 170 18.28 -17.51 -18.87
C VAL A 170 17.09 -18.36 -18.39
N ASN A 171 17.16 -19.68 -18.57
CA ASN A 171 16.10 -20.58 -18.14
C ASN A 171 15.94 -20.60 -16.61
N SER A 172 17.03 -20.60 -15.88
CA SER A 172 17.02 -20.57 -14.41
C SER A 172 16.50 -19.22 -13.89
N ALA A 173 16.91 -18.10 -14.49
CA ALA A 173 16.41 -16.76 -14.12
C ALA A 173 14.89 -16.65 -14.32
N ILE A 174 14.34 -17.14 -15.45
CA ILE A 174 12.89 -17.14 -15.71
C ILE A 174 12.12 -17.95 -14.67
N ARG A 175 12.71 -19.07 -14.19
CA ARG A 175 12.10 -19.95 -13.19
C ARG A 175 12.18 -19.37 -11.77
N ASP A 176 13.34 -18.81 -11.41
CA ASP A 176 13.70 -18.53 -10.00
C ASP A 176 13.58 -17.05 -9.63
N VAL A 177 13.63 -16.13 -10.60
CA VAL A 177 13.44 -14.69 -10.35
C VAL A 177 11.98 -14.33 -10.44
N HIS A 178 11.34 -14.15 -9.28
CA HIS A 178 9.95 -13.71 -9.19
C HIS A 178 9.88 -12.32 -8.58
N TYR A 179 9.02 -11.48 -9.15
CA TYR A 179 8.70 -10.17 -8.59
C TYR A 179 7.30 -9.72 -9.02
N GLY A 180 6.49 -9.35 -8.03
CA GLY A 180 5.12 -8.91 -8.25
C GLY A 180 4.08 -10.03 -8.14
N PRO A 181 2.80 -9.68 -8.32
CA PRO A 181 1.69 -10.61 -8.15
C PRO A 181 1.62 -11.63 -9.28
N GLU A 182 0.97 -12.76 -9.00
CA GLU A 182 0.75 -13.82 -9.98
C GLU A 182 0.00 -13.34 -11.24
N SER A 183 -0.88 -12.35 -11.10
CA SER A 183 -1.59 -11.73 -12.23
C SER A 183 -0.66 -11.02 -13.24
N LEU A 184 0.55 -10.62 -12.82
CA LEU A 184 1.57 -10.02 -13.69
C LEU A 184 2.69 -11.01 -14.05
N ARG A 185 2.54 -12.29 -13.73
CA ARG A 185 3.56 -13.32 -13.95
C ARG A 185 4.02 -13.37 -15.38
N GLU A 186 3.10 -13.29 -16.34
CA GLU A 186 3.42 -13.34 -17.76
C GLU A 186 4.29 -12.16 -18.19
N PHE A 187 3.94 -10.92 -17.76
CA PHE A 187 4.75 -9.72 -18.03
C PHE A 187 6.12 -9.82 -17.36
N THR A 188 6.17 -10.23 -16.09
CA THR A 188 7.42 -10.29 -15.33
C THR A 188 8.35 -11.38 -15.87
N GLN A 189 7.85 -12.56 -16.22
CA GLN A 189 8.63 -13.62 -16.87
C GLN A 189 9.15 -13.20 -18.24
N TRP A 190 8.30 -12.56 -19.05
CA TRP A 190 8.71 -12.01 -20.35
C TRP A 190 9.83 -10.97 -20.15
N ARG A 191 9.71 -10.09 -19.17
CA ARG A 191 10.74 -9.07 -18.92
C ARG A 191 12.02 -9.65 -18.32
N VAL A 192 11.93 -10.60 -17.39
CA VAL A 192 13.10 -11.34 -16.86
C VAL A 192 13.87 -12.01 -17.98
N ARG A 193 13.18 -12.65 -18.93
CA ARG A 193 13.82 -13.23 -20.11
C ARG A 193 14.62 -12.19 -20.88
N MET A 194 14.01 -11.06 -21.25
CA MET A 194 14.68 -9.99 -22.00
C MET A 194 15.90 -9.44 -21.26
N ILE A 195 15.78 -9.16 -19.96
CA ILE A 195 16.91 -8.66 -19.15
C ILE A 195 18.03 -9.70 -19.08
N SER A 196 17.68 -10.98 -18.93
CA SER A 196 18.67 -12.06 -18.87
C SER A 196 19.41 -12.22 -20.19
N GLU A 197 18.71 -12.14 -21.32
CA GLU A 197 19.29 -12.19 -22.66
C GLU A 197 20.18 -10.96 -22.94
N GLU A 198 19.74 -9.75 -22.56
CA GLU A 198 20.52 -8.52 -22.64
C GLU A 198 21.82 -8.60 -21.81
N LEU A 199 21.73 -9.15 -20.58
CA LEU A 199 22.86 -9.28 -19.67
C LEU A 199 23.89 -10.28 -20.19
N VAL A 200 23.43 -11.40 -20.73
CA VAL A 200 24.27 -12.41 -21.39
C VAL A 200 24.97 -11.83 -22.61
N ALA A 201 24.25 -11.12 -23.50
CA ALA A 201 24.80 -10.48 -24.70
C ALA A 201 25.85 -9.41 -24.37
N SER A 202 25.72 -8.74 -23.21
CA SER A 202 26.67 -7.70 -22.75
C SER A 202 27.88 -8.26 -21.97
N GLY A 203 28.02 -9.58 -21.84
CA GLY A 203 29.12 -10.22 -21.12
C GLY A 203 29.11 -9.95 -19.62
N GLY A 204 27.94 -9.69 -19.01
CA GLY A 204 27.78 -9.46 -17.56
C GLY A 204 28.13 -8.05 -17.07
N THR A 205 28.50 -7.14 -17.97
CA THR A 205 28.58 -5.70 -17.63
C THR A 205 27.17 -5.13 -17.53
N LYS A 206 26.89 -4.33 -16.49
CA LYS A 206 25.60 -3.69 -16.24
C LYS A 206 24.99 -3.18 -17.55
N ALA A 207 23.80 -3.67 -17.91
CA ALA A 207 23.00 -3.07 -18.95
C ALA A 207 22.84 -1.60 -18.60
N CYS A 208 23.42 -0.74 -19.43
CA CYS A 208 23.46 0.70 -19.26
C CYS A 208 22.04 1.25 -19.13
N GLU A 209 21.83 2.14 -18.18
CA GLU A 209 20.66 3.01 -18.12
C GLU A 209 20.47 3.60 -19.52
N THR A 210 19.39 3.21 -20.20
CA THR A 210 19.02 3.87 -21.46
C THR A 210 18.65 5.30 -21.12
N ASP A 211 19.53 6.18 -21.47
CA ASP A 211 19.43 7.63 -21.36
C ASP A 211 18.08 8.14 -21.86
N ALA A 212 17.44 8.92 -21.04
CA ALA A 212 16.39 9.83 -21.46
C ALA A 212 16.96 10.81 -22.51
N PRO A 213 16.21 11.19 -23.54
CA PRO A 213 16.73 12.03 -24.64
C PRO A 213 17.28 13.35 -24.10
N LYS A 214 18.52 13.66 -24.48
CA LYS A 214 19.21 14.91 -24.18
C LYS A 214 18.39 16.11 -24.67
N LYS A 215 18.03 17.03 -23.75
CA LYS A 215 17.58 18.37 -24.11
C LYS A 215 18.66 19.15 -24.82
N PRO A 216 18.30 19.97 -25.83
CA PRO A 216 19.27 20.86 -26.48
C PRO A 216 19.76 21.97 -25.53
N PRO A 217 20.99 22.47 -25.69
CA PRO A 217 21.56 23.47 -24.79
C PRO A 217 21.03 24.88 -25.11
N GLY A 218 20.55 25.56 -24.10
CA GLY A 218 20.31 26.99 -24.20
C GLY A 218 19.22 27.52 -23.25
N ALA A 219 19.59 27.89 -22.05
CA ALA A 219 19.22 29.14 -21.38
C ALA A 219 19.61 29.07 -19.88
N ALA A 220 20.62 29.86 -19.55
CA ALA A 220 21.02 30.12 -18.17
C ALA A 220 19.90 30.83 -17.42
N ALA A 221 19.47 30.30 -16.28
CA ALA A 221 18.66 31.02 -15.32
C ALA A 221 19.15 30.71 -13.91
N ALA A 222 19.38 31.79 -13.20
CA ALA A 222 19.99 31.99 -11.92
C ALA A 222 19.56 31.03 -10.80
N GLY A 223 20.54 30.69 -9.96
CA GLY A 223 20.39 29.86 -8.78
C GLY A 223 19.42 30.46 -7.75
N ARG A 224 18.51 29.63 -7.28
CA ARG A 224 17.85 29.78 -6.00
C ARG A 224 18.38 28.69 -5.07
N PRO A 225 18.67 29.01 -3.81
CA PRO A 225 19.21 28.02 -2.88
C PRO A 225 18.16 26.94 -2.59
N ARG A 226 18.57 25.68 -2.72
CA ARG A 226 17.82 24.53 -2.24
C ARG A 226 17.65 24.66 -0.73
N ALA A 227 16.46 25.03 -0.29
CA ALA A 227 16.05 24.76 1.07
C ALA A 227 16.05 23.24 1.27
N ARG A 228 16.91 22.75 2.16
CA ARG A 228 16.81 21.40 2.70
C ARG A 228 15.40 21.27 3.30
N LEU A 229 14.56 20.43 2.73
CA LEU A 229 13.35 19.98 3.41
C LEU A 229 13.82 19.30 4.70
N ALA A 230 13.59 19.99 5.82
CA ALA A 230 13.66 19.36 7.12
C ALA A 230 12.58 18.28 7.13
N THR A 231 12.97 17.04 7.31
CA THR A 231 12.07 15.93 7.60
C THR A 231 11.25 16.34 8.81
N LEU A 232 9.95 16.55 8.62
CA LEU A 232 9.01 16.77 9.70
C LEU A 232 8.88 15.44 10.46
N LYS A 233 9.77 15.26 11.42
CA LYS A 233 9.58 14.24 12.43
C LYS A 233 8.34 14.61 13.25
N ARG A 234 7.53 13.65 13.65
CA ARG A 234 6.43 13.88 14.61
C ARG A 234 7.00 14.60 15.84
N PRO A 235 6.22 15.39 16.61
CA PRO A 235 6.70 16.22 17.75
C PRO A 235 7.51 15.51 18.83
N HIS A 236 7.70 14.21 18.73
CA HIS A 236 8.50 13.35 19.58
C HIS A 236 9.97 13.78 19.74
N ASP A 237 10.55 14.48 18.76
CA ASP A 237 11.99 14.83 18.80
C ASP A 237 12.33 16.05 19.67
N VAL A 238 11.34 16.73 20.25
CA VAL A 238 11.57 17.97 21.04
C VAL A 238 11.82 17.69 22.53
N LEU A 239 11.60 16.46 23.01
CA LEU A 239 11.66 16.14 24.46
C LEU A 239 12.88 15.32 24.89
N LEU A 240 13.85 15.02 24.03
CA LEU A 240 15.00 14.17 24.35
C LEU A 240 16.28 14.91 24.75
N SER A 241 16.19 16.06 25.42
CA SER A 241 17.33 16.73 26.02
C SER A 241 17.29 16.76 27.56
N ALA A 242 17.09 15.61 28.21
CA ALA A 242 17.33 15.45 29.63
C ALA A 242 18.24 14.24 29.87
N SER A 243 19.43 14.49 30.39
CA SER A 243 20.47 13.49 30.70
C SER A 243 19.97 12.45 31.71
N PRO A 244 20.31 11.16 31.56
CA PRO A 244 19.84 10.12 32.46
C PRO A 244 20.62 10.10 33.76
N THR A 245 19.96 10.35 34.86
CA THR A 245 20.44 9.97 36.21
C THR A 245 20.29 8.47 36.39
N LYS A 246 21.39 7.80 36.60
CA LYS A 246 21.47 6.37 36.95
C LYS A 246 20.64 6.05 38.19
N ARG A 247 19.61 5.23 38.04
CA ARG A 247 19.01 4.50 39.17
C ARG A 247 19.23 3.00 38.95
N THR A 248 19.97 2.38 39.87
CA THR A 248 20.11 0.95 40.03
C THR A 248 18.78 0.35 40.50
N SER A 249 18.23 -0.56 39.70
CA SER A 249 17.05 -1.34 40.08
C SER A 249 17.48 -2.77 40.46
N THR A 250 17.31 -3.12 41.69
CA THR A 250 17.26 -4.48 42.23
C THR A 250 15.90 -5.09 41.96
N THR A 251 15.86 -6.17 41.21
CA THR A 251 14.64 -6.98 40.93
C THR A 251 14.41 -8.01 42.04
N PRO A 252 13.17 -8.23 42.49
CA PRO A 252 12.75 -9.49 43.06
C PRO A 252 12.00 -10.34 42.04
N SER A 253 12.52 -11.54 41.78
CA SER A 253 11.78 -12.58 41.05
C SER A 253 10.70 -13.18 41.94
N THR A 254 9.47 -12.95 41.63
CA THR A 254 8.32 -13.68 42.21
C THR A 254 7.83 -14.71 41.20
N LYS A 255 7.99 -15.98 41.54
CA LYS A 255 7.27 -17.10 40.92
C LYS A 255 5.81 -16.99 41.35
N VAL A 256 4.91 -16.92 40.39
CA VAL A 256 3.47 -17.12 40.59
C VAL A 256 3.16 -18.52 40.06
N GLU A 257 2.83 -19.42 40.98
CA GLU A 257 2.28 -20.75 40.67
C GLU A 257 0.76 -20.66 40.53
N GLY A 258 0.20 -21.31 39.49
CA GLY A 258 -1.19 -21.73 39.40
C GLY A 258 -2.13 -20.82 38.62
N GLY A 259 -2.16 -20.99 37.30
CA GLY A 259 -3.21 -20.47 36.42
C GLY A 259 -3.00 -21.04 35.00
N GLN A 260 -4.10 -21.36 34.32
CA GLN A 260 -4.12 -21.89 32.95
C GLN A 260 -3.01 -21.29 32.10
N CYS A 261 -2.18 -22.16 31.52
CA CYS A 261 -1.03 -21.79 30.69
C CYS A 261 -1.49 -20.85 29.58
N ALA A 262 -1.12 -19.56 29.68
CA ALA A 262 -1.36 -18.60 28.62
C ALA A 262 -0.72 -19.14 27.34
N PRO A 263 -1.36 -19.02 26.17
CA PRO A 263 -0.85 -19.58 24.92
C PRO A 263 0.53 -18.99 24.64
N GLN A 264 1.52 -19.85 24.60
CA GLN A 264 2.91 -19.46 24.43
C GLN A 264 3.12 -19.01 22.99
N LEU A 265 3.32 -17.71 22.75
CA LEU A 265 3.68 -17.14 21.46
C LEU A 265 5.19 -17.28 21.24
N GLU A 266 5.58 -17.88 20.12
CA GLU A 266 6.98 -18.06 19.75
C GLU A 266 7.38 -17.07 18.64
N PRO A 267 8.56 -16.40 18.75
CA PRO A 267 9.06 -15.55 17.70
C PRO A 267 9.38 -16.36 16.45
N LEU A 268 8.84 -15.94 15.30
CA LEU A 268 8.93 -16.67 14.04
C LEU A 268 9.84 -15.96 13.02
N HIS A 269 9.60 -14.67 12.76
CA HIS A 269 10.34 -13.89 11.76
C HIS A 269 10.69 -12.49 12.27
N PHE A 270 11.85 -12.00 11.80
CA PHE A 270 12.31 -10.62 11.97
C PHE A 270 12.71 -10.08 10.60
N LEU A 271 11.95 -9.12 10.08
CA LEU A 271 12.09 -8.65 8.71
C LEU A 271 12.46 -7.18 8.67
N GLN A 272 13.46 -6.84 7.87
CA GLN A 272 13.91 -5.49 7.61
C GLN A 272 13.55 -5.09 6.17
N CYS A 273 12.27 -4.82 5.93
CA CYS A 273 11.73 -4.67 4.58
C CYS A 273 11.41 -3.23 4.16
N HIS A 274 11.54 -2.23 5.07
CA HIS A 274 11.22 -0.82 4.78
C HIS A 274 12.44 0.07 4.54
N SER A 275 13.62 -0.50 4.45
CA SER A 275 14.89 0.22 4.33
C SER A 275 14.88 1.22 3.18
N ARG A 276 15.39 2.42 3.46
CA ARG A 276 15.68 3.45 2.46
C ARG A 276 16.74 2.94 1.49
N ASN A 277 16.51 3.13 0.19
CA ASN A 277 17.40 2.65 -0.86
C ASN A 277 17.75 1.15 -0.78
N ASN A 278 16.89 0.33 -0.14
CA ASN A 278 17.12 -1.07 0.18
C ASN A 278 18.44 -1.32 0.94
N SER A 279 18.93 -0.32 1.69
CA SER A 279 20.14 -0.46 2.50
C SER A 279 19.89 -1.44 3.65
N PRO A 280 20.66 -2.53 3.77
CA PRO A 280 20.53 -3.42 4.91
C PRO A 280 20.99 -2.78 6.23
N GLN A 281 21.71 -1.65 6.17
CA GLN A 281 22.20 -0.91 7.32
C GLN A 281 21.20 0.12 7.87
N ASP A 282 20.04 0.28 7.23
CA ASP A 282 19.02 1.23 7.66
C ASP A 282 18.24 0.68 8.86
N LEU A 283 18.64 1.06 10.04
CA LEU A 283 17.94 0.84 11.31
C LEU A 283 17.19 2.12 11.80
N GLU A 284 17.17 3.18 10.99
CA GLU A 284 16.56 4.47 11.37
C GLU A 284 15.15 4.65 10.81
N THR A 285 14.74 3.85 9.83
CA THR A 285 13.38 3.95 9.28
C THR A 285 12.36 3.49 10.31
N GLN A 286 11.54 4.42 10.78
CA GLN A 286 10.49 4.14 11.75
C GLN A 286 9.28 3.50 11.07
N LEU A 287 8.75 2.43 11.68
CA LEU A 287 7.54 1.75 11.24
C LEU A 287 6.34 2.21 12.07
N TRP A 288 5.20 2.51 11.41
CA TRP A 288 4.12 3.24 12.06
C TRP A 288 2.82 2.44 12.25
N ALA A 289 2.39 1.72 11.23
CA ALA A 289 1.12 1.00 11.28
C ALA A 289 1.19 -0.34 10.56
N CYS A 290 0.45 -1.30 11.09
CA CYS A 290 0.18 -2.57 10.43
C CYS A 290 -1.30 -2.97 10.59
N ALA A 291 -1.79 -3.78 9.66
CA ALA A 291 -3.13 -4.32 9.68
C ALA A 291 -3.16 -5.67 8.95
N PHE A 292 -3.86 -6.66 9.52
CA PHE A 292 -4.11 -7.93 8.83
C PHE A 292 -5.15 -7.77 7.73
N GLU A 293 -4.98 -8.51 6.64
CA GLU A 293 -5.96 -8.58 5.57
C GLU A 293 -7.25 -9.24 6.11
N PRO A 294 -8.44 -8.70 5.82
CA PRO A 294 -9.69 -9.37 6.19
C PRO A 294 -9.81 -10.75 5.56
N ALA A 295 -10.37 -11.73 6.27
CA ALA A 295 -10.60 -13.06 5.73
C ALA A 295 -11.54 -12.99 4.51
N CYS A 296 -11.17 -13.66 3.43
CA CYS A 296 -11.99 -13.77 2.23
C CYS A 296 -12.74 -15.11 2.27
N GLU A 297 -14.07 -15.09 2.26
CA GLU A 297 -14.94 -16.27 2.42
C GLU A 297 -14.98 -17.22 1.20
N GLU A 298 -14.11 -17.05 0.20
CA GLU A 298 -14.07 -17.95 -0.94
C GLU A 298 -13.28 -19.23 -0.60
N GLY A 299 -13.98 -20.26 -0.10
CA GLY A 299 -13.55 -21.64 -0.26
C GLY A 299 -13.30 -22.50 0.97
N HIS A 300 -13.17 -21.99 2.18
CA HIS A 300 -13.19 -22.81 3.41
C HIS A 300 -13.65 -21.94 4.60
N GLU A 301 -14.75 -22.31 5.23
CA GLU A 301 -15.17 -21.77 6.52
C GLU A 301 -14.02 -21.92 7.54
N GLY A 302 -13.51 -20.81 8.05
CA GLY A 302 -12.55 -20.79 9.17
C GLY A 302 -11.10 -20.44 8.85
N THR A 303 -10.70 -20.14 7.60
CA THR A 303 -9.32 -19.69 7.33
C THR A 303 -9.14 -18.20 7.64
N THR A 304 -8.50 -17.91 8.77
CA THR A 304 -8.05 -16.55 9.11
C THR A 304 -6.91 -16.13 8.21
N SER A 305 -6.90 -14.86 7.79
CA SER A 305 -5.82 -14.33 6.96
C SER A 305 -4.46 -14.43 7.67
N GLN A 306 -3.44 -14.82 6.91
CA GLN A 306 -2.03 -14.88 7.33
C GLN A 306 -1.23 -13.70 6.76
N THR A 307 -1.90 -12.81 6.01
CA THR A 307 -1.30 -11.68 5.32
C THR A 307 -1.42 -10.42 6.15
N VAL A 308 -0.30 -9.74 6.39
CA VAL A 308 -0.25 -8.45 7.10
C VAL A 308 0.34 -7.36 6.20
N ALA A 309 -0.30 -6.19 6.17
CA ALA A 309 0.28 -4.99 5.60
C ALA A 309 0.98 -4.18 6.68
N THR A 310 2.16 -3.65 6.34
CA THR A 310 2.99 -2.81 7.22
C THR A 310 3.41 -1.55 6.49
N CYS A 311 3.56 -0.43 7.20
CA CYS A 311 4.06 0.81 6.59
C CYS A 311 5.07 1.52 7.47
N GLY A 312 6.01 2.22 6.80
CA GLY A 312 7.03 3.06 7.40
C GLY A 312 7.96 3.63 6.34
N GLY A 313 8.49 4.82 6.60
CA GLY A 313 9.27 5.55 5.60
C GLY A 313 8.51 5.68 4.27
N GLU A 314 9.21 5.49 3.17
CA GLU A 314 8.64 5.60 1.81
C GLU A 314 7.92 4.33 1.32
N ALA A 315 7.76 3.30 2.17
CA ALA A 315 7.32 1.99 1.73
C ALA A 315 6.08 1.47 2.47
N VAL A 316 5.26 0.71 1.74
CA VAL A 316 4.23 -0.18 2.25
C VAL A 316 4.58 -1.60 1.81
N CYS A 317 4.62 -2.54 2.75
CA CYS A 317 4.93 -3.94 2.49
C CYS A 317 3.73 -4.81 2.86
N VAL A 318 3.47 -5.83 2.06
CA VAL A 318 2.49 -6.88 2.33
C VAL A 318 3.27 -8.17 2.54
N ILE A 319 3.08 -8.82 3.68
CA ILE A 319 3.92 -9.90 4.18
C ILE A 319 3.05 -11.11 4.48
N ASP A 320 3.48 -12.29 4.06
CA ASP A 320 2.96 -13.56 4.52
C ASP A 320 3.59 -13.92 5.87
N CYS A 321 2.80 -13.96 6.92
CA CYS A 321 3.26 -14.23 8.28
C CYS A 321 3.80 -15.65 8.47
N GLN A 322 3.33 -16.63 7.69
CA GLN A 322 3.78 -18.01 7.82
C GLN A 322 5.20 -18.18 7.27
N THR A 323 5.48 -17.62 6.12
CA THR A 323 6.75 -17.79 5.41
C THR A 323 7.75 -16.66 5.66
N GLY A 324 7.30 -15.50 6.17
CA GLY A 324 8.10 -14.29 6.29
C GLY A 324 8.42 -13.63 4.94
N ILE A 325 7.77 -14.04 3.86
CA ILE A 325 8.03 -13.50 2.52
C ILE A 325 7.27 -12.18 2.35
N VAL A 326 7.97 -11.16 1.86
CA VAL A 326 7.36 -9.91 1.41
C VAL A 326 6.73 -10.16 0.04
N LEU A 327 5.41 -10.34 0.03
CA LEU A 327 4.63 -10.59 -1.19
C LEU A 327 4.64 -9.39 -2.13
N HIS A 328 4.44 -8.20 -1.56
CA HIS A 328 4.41 -6.93 -2.30
C HIS A 328 5.11 -5.84 -1.52
N LYS A 329 5.86 -4.99 -2.24
CA LYS A 329 6.47 -3.79 -1.70
C LYS A 329 6.16 -2.61 -2.61
N TYR A 330 5.36 -1.68 -2.11
CA TYR A 330 5.05 -0.43 -2.77
C TYR A 330 5.92 0.70 -2.22
N LYS A 331 6.63 1.42 -3.09
CA LYS A 331 7.44 2.59 -2.72
C LYS A 331 6.91 3.87 -3.36
N SER A 332 6.88 4.94 -2.60
CA SER A 332 6.55 6.28 -3.07
C SER A 332 7.62 7.26 -2.62
N PRO A 333 8.58 7.62 -3.49
CA PRO A 333 9.67 8.51 -3.14
C PRO A 333 9.18 9.86 -2.59
N GLY A 334 9.76 10.28 -1.45
CA GLY A 334 9.40 11.50 -0.75
C GLY A 334 8.06 11.44 -0.02
N GLU A 335 7.40 10.29 0.10
CA GLU A 335 6.31 10.03 1.03
C GLU A 335 6.90 9.51 2.36
N GLU A 336 6.16 9.64 3.44
CA GLU A 336 6.36 8.93 4.68
C GLU A 336 5.00 8.39 5.12
N PHE A 337 4.84 7.06 5.08
CA PHE A 337 3.57 6.41 5.36
C PHE A 337 3.36 6.26 6.87
N PHE A 338 2.22 6.74 7.38
CA PHE A 338 1.86 6.68 8.81
C PHE A 338 0.73 5.71 9.12
N SER A 339 -0.09 5.38 8.12
CA SER A 339 -1.26 4.53 8.33
C SER A 339 -1.58 3.67 7.13
N VAL A 340 -2.08 2.47 7.42
CA VAL A 340 -2.67 1.53 6.46
C VAL A 340 -3.99 1.02 6.98
N ALA A 341 -4.93 0.76 6.07
CA ALA A 341 -6.22 0.15 6.38
C ALA A 341 -6.70 -0.71 5.21
N TRP A 342 -7.34 -1.84 5.53
CA TRP A 342 -7.89 -2.77 4.54
C TRP A 342 -9.39 -2.60 4.35
N THR A 343 -9.83 -2.87 3.11
CA THR A 343 -11.23 -3.17 2.81
C THR A 343 -11.32 -4.28 1.77
N THR A 344 -12.47 -4.95 1.72
CA THR A 344 -12.77 -5.93 0.68
C THR A 344 -13.96 -5.42 -0.13
N LEU A 345 -13.71 -5.06 -1.39
CA LEU A 345 -14.74 -4.54 -2.29
C LEU A 345 -15.43 -5.67 -3.04
N THR A 346 -16.74 -5.61 -3.13
CA THR A 346 -17.55 -6.51 -3.94
C THR A 346 -17.76 -5.92 -5.32
N VAL A 347 -17.10 -6.48 -6.33
CA VAL A 347 -17.20 -6.04 -7.74
C VAL A 347 -18.09 -7.01 -8.50
N VAL A 348 -19.10 -6.49 -9.20
CA VAL A 348 -19.96 -7.29 -10.08
C VAL A 348 -19.34 -7.27 -11.49
N THR A 349 -18.97 -8.45 -12.01
CA THR A 349 -18.45 -8.59 -13.38
C THR A 349 -19.57 -8.43 -14.41
N GLN A 350 -19.21 -8.17 -15.67
CA GLN A 350 -20.21 -8.08 -16.78
C GLN A 350 -21.09 -9.33 -16.91
N ALA A 351 -20.60 -10.51 -16.50
CA ALA A 351 -21.36 -11.76 -16.48
C ALA A 351 -22.28 -11.90 -15.25
N GLY A 352 -22.40 -10.86 -14.40
CA GLY A 352 -23.21 -10.89 -13.18
C GLY A 352 -22.57 -11.63 -11.99
N HIS A 353 -21.36 -12.15 -12.11
CA HIS A 353 -20.66 -12.78 -11.00
C HIS A 353 -20.10 -11.75 -10.02
N LYS A 354 -20.33 -11.96 -8.74
CA LYS A 354 -19.73 -11.16 -7.67
C LYS A 354 -18.30 -11.65 -7.43
N LYS A 355 -17.33 -10.74 -7.47
CA LYS A 355 -15.93 -11.00 -7.15
C LYS A 355 -15.49 -10.06 -6.02
N ARG A 356 -14.82 -10.61 -5.01
CA ARG A 356 -14.29 -9.82 -3.89
C ARG A 356 -12.82 -9.45 -4.15
N TRP A 357 -12.50 -8.18 -3.89
CA TRP A 357 -11.16 -7.62 -4.07
C TRP A 357 -10.67 -7.00 -2.77
N SER A 358 -9.54 -7.47 -2.28
CA SER A 358 -8.86 -6.81 -1.18
C SER A 358 -8.14 -5.56 -1.68
N VAL A 359 -8.46 -4.43 -1.09
CA VAL A 359 -7.86 -3.12 -1.35
C VAL A 359 -7.23 -2.61 -0.07
N LEU A 360 -5.99 -2.15 -0.17
CA LEU A 360 -5.23 -1.55 0.92
C LEU A 360 -5.13 -0.03 0.69
N ALA A 361 -5.67 0.75 1.62
CA ALA A 361 -5.43 2.19 1.66
C ALA A 361 -4.18 2.49 2.47
N ALA A 362 -3.31 3.38 1.96
CA ALA A 362 -2.11 3.84 2.64
C ALA A 362 -1.98 5.35 2.55
N ALA A 363 -1.60 6.01 3.65
CA ALA A 363 -1.48 7.46 3.71
C ALA A 363 -0.43 7.93 4.71
N GLY A 364 0.03 9.18 4.54
CA GLY A 364 1.07 9.72 5.39
C GLY A 364 1.30 11.23 5.19
N LEU A 365 2.57 11.59 5.05
CA LEU A 365 3.09 12.96 5.11
C LEU A 365 2.44 13.92 4.09
N ARG A 366 2.17 13.46 2.88
CA ARG A 366 1.69 14.32 1.78
C ARG A 366 0.19 14.61 1.81
N GLY A 367 -0.57 14.01 2.72
CA GLY A 367 -2.03 14.17 2.77
C GLY A 367 -2.76 13.46 1.64
N LEU A 368 -2.10 12.52 0.98
CA LEU A 368 -2.64 11.69 -0.09
C LEU A 368 -3.02 10.32 0.46
N VAL A 369 -4.17 9.81 0.06
CA VAL A 369 -4.53 8.41 0.24
C VAL A 369 -4.22 7.66 -1.06
N ARG A 370 -3.47 6.58 -0.97
CA ARG A 370 -3.18 5.68 -2.08
C ARG A 370 -3.95 4.40 -1.90
N LEU A 371 -4.69 4.00 -2.93
CA LEU A 371 -5.45 2.75 -2.96
C LEU A 371 -4.63 1.72 -3.73
N LEU A 372 -4.25 0.66 -3.05
CA LEU A 372 -3.40 -0.40 -3.58
C LEU A 372 -4.22 -1.65 -3.84
N HIS A 373 -4.24 -2.13 -5.07
CA HIS A 373 -4.79 -3.44 -5.40
C HIS A 373 -3.73 -4.49 -5.10
N VAL A 374 -3.86 -5.19 -3.99
CA VAL A 374 -2.79 -6.06 -3.48
C VAL A 374 -2.49 -7.23 -4.41
N ARG A 375 -3.50 -7.92 -4.93
CA ARG A 375 -3.27 -9.03 -5.87
C ARG A 375 -2.60 -8.60 -7.18
N ALA A 376 -2.82 -7.36 -7.62
CA ALA A 376 -2.23 -6.81 -8.84
C ALA A 376 -0.90 -6.07 -8.57
N GLY A 377 -0.58 -5.78 -7.31
CA GLY A 377 0.68 -5.16 -6.89
C GLY A 377 0.88 -3.72 -7.32
N PHE A 378 -0.18 -2.97 -7.65
CA PHE A 378 -0.09 -1.60 -8.10
C PHE A 378 -1.03 -0.65 -7.35
N CYS A 379 -0.72 0.66 -7.44
CA CYS A 379 -1.59 1.72 -6.97
C CYS A 379 -2.66 2.01 -8.02
N CYS A 380 -3.90 1.72 -7.70
CA CYS A 380 -5.04 1.88 -8.59
C CYS A 380 -5.79 3.21 -8.38
N GLY A 381 -5.48 3.97 -7.32
CA GLY A 381 -6.09 5.27 -7.08
C GLY A 381 -5.29 6.14 -6.12
N VAL A 382 -5.36 7.46 -6.34
CA VAL A 382 -4.77 8.45 -5.45
C VAL A 382 -5.81 9.53 -5.14
N VAL A 383 -6.19 9.63 -3.87
CA VAL A 383 -7.14 10.64 -3.39
C VAL A 383 -6.37 11.76 -2.68
N ARG A 384 -6.52 12.99 -3.14
CA ARG A 384 -5.97 14.17 -2.47
C ARG A 384 -6.89 14.56 -1.31
N ALA A 385 -6.70 13.90 -0.16
CA ALA A 385 -7.65 13.96 0.95
C ALA A 385 -7.45 15.20 1.84
N HIS A 386 -6.21 15.55 2.16
CA HIS A 386 -5.90 16.62 3.11
C HIS A 386 -4.77 17.53 2.62
N LYS A 387 -4.69 18.73 3.21
CA LYS A 387 -3.60 19.69 2.96
C LYS A 387 -2.34 19.42 3.81
N LYS A 388 -2.50 18.68 4.91
CA LYS A 388 -1.44 18.27 5.83
C LYS A 388 -1.37 16.75 5.90
N ALA A 389 -0.38 16.24 6.61
CA ALA A 389 -0.18 14.82 6.81
C ALA A 389 -1.44 14.12 7.38
N ILE A 390 -1.68 12.89 6.96
CA ILE A 390 -2.75 12.03 7.48
C ILE A 390 -2.16 11.19 8.62
N ALA A 391 -2.76 11.31 9.80
CA ALA A 391 -2.31 10.58 10.99
C ALA A 391 -2.83 9.13 11.00
N THR A 392 -4.08 8.92 10.57
CA THR A 392 -4.71 7.59 10.60
C THR A 392 -5.81 7.45 9.56
N LEU A 393 -6.02 6.21 9.14
CA LEU A 393 -7.07 5.75 8.24
C LEU A 393 -7.94 4.72 8.94
N CYS A 394 -9.24 4.69 8.62
CA CYS A 394 -10.14 3.65 9.09
C CYS A 394 -11.26 3.43 8.06
N PHE A 395 -11.46 2.21 7.59
CA PHE A 395 -12.65 1.87 6.81
C PHE A 395 -13.86 1.67 7.72
N SER A 396 -15.04 1.97 7.19
CA SER A 396 -16.29 1.61 7.86
C SER A 396 -16.44 0.08 7.87
N PRO A 397 -16.81 -0.52 9.01
CA PRO A 397 -17.03 -1.97 9.07
C PRO A 397 -18.30 -2.43 8.35
N THR A 398 -19.25 -1.52 8.05
CA THR A 398 -20.54 -1.80 7.40
C THR A 398 -20.58 -1.44 5.93
N ARG A 399 -19.73 -0.50 5.49
CA ARG A 399 -19.70 0.05 4.14
C ARG A 399 -18.32 -0.11 3.52
N GLU A 400 -18.18 -1.08 2.64
CA GLU A 400 -16.89 -1.47 2.00
C GLU A 400 -16.16 -0.30 1.33
N THR A 401 -16.90 0.70 0.81
CA THR A 401 -16.34 1.85 0.09
C THR A 401 -16.10 3.09 0.95
N HIS A 402 -16.54 3.10 2.21
CA HIS A 402 -16.45 4.25 3.09
C HIS A 402 -15.13 4.27 3.86
N LEU A 403 -14.32 5.30 3.62
CA LEU A 403 -13.02 5.50 4.25
C LEU A 403 -13.00 6.80 5.07
N PHE A 404 -12.73 6.71 6.36
CA PHE A 404 -12.41 7.84 7.22
C PHE A 404 -10.91 8.15 7.16
N THR A 405 -10.57 9.43 7.02
CA THR A 405 -9.19 9.94 7.03
C THR A 405 -9.07 11.03 8.06
N ALA A 406 -8.08 10.95 8.96
CA ALA A 406 -7.83 11.95 9.99
C ALA A 406 -6.45 12.60 9.81
N SER A 407 -6.38 13.93 9.94
CA SER A 407 -5.20 14.69 9.55
C SER A 407 -4.76 15.73 10.60
N TYR A 408 -3.49 16.10 10.50
CA TYR A 408 -2.87 17.23 11.22
C TYR A 408 -3.48 18.59 10.84
N ASP A 409 -4.38 18.64 9.85
CA ASP A 409 -5.20 19.83 9.57
C ASP A 409 -6.42 19.96 10.49
N LYS A 410 -6.55 19.06 11.50
CA LYS A 410 -7.61 19.00 12.51
C LYS A 410 -8.98 18.66 11.92
N ARG A 411 -8.99 17.86 10.87
CA ARG A 411 -10.22 17.38 10.23
C ARG A 411 -10.21 15.88 10.10
N ILE A 412 -11.41 15.32 10.19
CA ILE A 412 -11.69 13.96 9.79
C ILE A 412 -12.62 14.06 8.58
N ILE A 413 -12.31 13.36 7.50
CA ILE A 413 -13.13 13.37 6.28
C ILE A 413 -13.57 11.95 6.00
N LEU A 414 -14.86 11.78 5.73
CA LEU A 414 -15.44 10.54 5.22
C LEU A 414 -15.49 10.62 3.70
N TRP A 415 -14.89 9.64 3.07
CA TRP A 415 -14.87 9.44 1.62
C TRP A 415 -15.69 8.23 1.25
N ASP A 416 -16.42 8.31 0.15
CA ASP A 416 -16.80 7.14 -0.63
C ASP A 416 -15.75 6.96 -1.72
N ILE A 417 -14.93 5.93 -1.62
CA ILE A 417 -13.91 5.64 -2.63
C ILE A 417 -14.50 5.02 -3.89
N GLY A 418 -15.77 4.61 -3.85
CA GLY A 418 -16.44 3.92 -4.94
C GLY A 418 -15.91 2.50 -5.18
N VAL A 419 -16.46 1.88 -6.22
CA VAL A 419 -15.98 0.61 -6.74
C VAL A 419 -15.16 0.90 -8.00
N PRO A 420 -13.96 0.31 -8.17
CA PRO A 420 -13.14 0.57 -9.34
C PRO A 420 -13.86 0.16 -10.63
N ASN A 421 -13.70 0.97 -11.67
CA ASN A 421 -14.20 0.66 -13.01
C ASN A 421 -13.37 -0.47 -13.66
N GLN A 422 -13.67 -0.83 -14.91
CA GLN A 422 -12.96 -1.88 -15.66
C GLN A 422 -11.46 -1.58 -15.86
N ASP A 423 -11.07 -0.31 -15.77
CA ASP A 423 -9.70 0.17 -15.89
C ASP A 423 -8.99 0.31 -14.54
N TYR A 424 -9.58 -0.23 -13.47
CA TYR A 424 -9.10 -0.14 -12.09
C TYR A 424 -9.04 1.29 -11.52
N GLU A 425 -9.75 2.26 -12.10
CA GLU A 425 -9.81 3.62 -11.59
C GLU A 425 -10.90 3.78 -10.53
N PHE A 426 -10.55 4.45 -9.44
CA PHE A 426 -11.45 4.84 -8.37
C PHE A 426 -11.93 6.28 -8.55
N GLN A 427 -13.23 6.50 -8.37
CA GLN A 427 -13.83 7.84 -8.34
C GLN A 427 -14.26 8.16 -6.92
N ALA A 428 -13.30 8.65 -6.12
CA ALA A 428 -13.59 9.00 -4.74
C ALA A 428 -14.37 10.31 -4.65
N SER A 429 -15.41 10.31 -3.81
CA SER A 429 -16.21 11.48 -3.48
C SER A 429 -16.20 11.77 -1.98
N GLN A 430 -16.12 13.06 -1.61
CA GLN A 430 -16.18 13.48 -0.23
C GLN A 430 -17.64 13.52 0.25
N LEU A 431 -17.95 12.74 1.28
CA LEU A 431 -19.31 12.67 1.85
C LEU A 431 -19.50 13.62 3.03
N LEU A 432 -18.53 13.66 3.97
CA LEU A 432 -18.66 14.38 5.23
C LEU A 432 -17.33 14.94 5.69
N THR A 433 -17.36 16.11 6.36
CA THR A 433 -16.21 16.68 7.06
C THR A 433 -16.55 16.87 8.53
N LEU A 434 -15.70 16.37 9.42
CA LEU A 434 -15.82 16.52 10.86
C LEU A 434 -14.68 17.44 11.33
N ASP A 435 -15.04 18.55 11.95
CA ASP A 435 -14.07 19.48 12.51
C ASP A 435 -13.68 19.06 13.93
N SER A 436 -12.38 19.07 14.21
CA SER A 436 -11.81 18.75 15.52
C SER A 436 -11.09 19.96 16.12
N ALA A 437 -11.21 20.13 17.42
CA ALA A 437 -10.48 21.19 18.15
C ALA A 437 -8.96 20.90 18.22
N SER A 438 -8.57 19.62 18.26
CA SER A 438 -7.19 19.15 18.31
C SER A 438 -6.90 18.12 17.23
N ILE A 439 -5.66 17.67 17.09
CA ILE A 439 -5.26 16.71 16.06
C ILE A 439 -5.82 15.32 16.40
N PRO A 440 -6.65 14.69 15.52
CA PRO A 440 -7.11 13.32 15.72
C PRO A 440 -5.99 12.34 15.38
N LEU A 441 -5.69 11.44 16.31
CA LEU A 441 -4.59 10.48 16.25
C LEU A 441 -5.06 9.06 15.96
N ARG A 442 -6.27 8.71 16.44
CA ARG A 442 -6.89 7.39 16.25
C ARG A 442 -8.36 7.55 15.91
N LEU A 443 -8.85 6.69 15.03
CA LEU A 443 -10.26 6.62 14.64
C LEU A 443 -10.82 5.26 15.02
N CYS A 444 -12.03 5.26 15.56
CA CYS A 444 -12.71 4.05 15.98
C CYS A 444 -14.22 4.20 15.77
N PRO A 445 -14.81 3.65 14.69
CA PRO A 445 -16.25 3.56 14.53
C PRO A 445 -16.87 2.84 15.75
N VAL A 446 -17.98 3.33 16.26
CA VAL A 446 -18.62 2.73 17.42
C VAL A 446 -19.14 1.35 17.06
N ALA A 447 -18.64 0.29 17.71
CA ALA A 447 -18.87 -1.09 17.29
C ALA A 447 -20.36 -1.47 17.25
N SER A 448 -21.19 -0.97 18.17
CA SER A 448 -22.64 -1.22 18.21
C SER A 448 -23.45 -0.41 17.19
N CYS A 449 -22.91 0.69 16.66
CA CYS A 449 -23.60 1.59 15.71
C CYS A 449 -22.61 2.36 14.83
N PRO A 450 -21.81 1.67 13.99
CA PRO A 450 -20.70 2.26 13.23
C PRO A 450 -21.14 3.26 12.15
N ASP A 451 -22.37 3.17 11.67
CA ASP A 451 -22.96 4.13 10.72
C ASP A 451 -23.51 5.40 11.40
N VAL A 452 -23.53 5.43 12.75
CA VAL A 452 -24.10 6.55 13.53
C VAL A 452 -23.02 7.38 14.19
N TYR A 453 -22.05 6.75 14.84
CA TYR A 453 -21.05 7.44 15.64
C TYR A 453 -19.62 7.00 15.34
N LEU A 454 -18.72 7.99 15.30
CA LEU A 454 -17.29 7.82 15.20
C LEU A 454 -16.61 8.39 16.45
N LEU A 455 -15.84 7.57 17.15
CA LEU A 455 -14.92 8.02 18.18
C LEU A 455 -13.55 8.37 17.59
N ALA A 456 -12.89 9.38 18.14
CA ALA A 456 -11.49 9.65 17.86
C ALA A 456 -10.72 9.98 19.13
N GLY A 457 -9.56 9.34 19.28
CA GLY A 457 -8.54 9.75 20.22
C GLY A 457 -7.74 10.90 19.62
N CYS A 458 -7.66 12.00 20.33
CA CYS A 458 -7.03 13.25 19.87
C CYS A 458 -5.91 13.70 20.82
N GLU A 459 -5.07 14.66 20.37
CA GLU A 459 -4.08 15.28 21.25
C GLU A 459 -4.71 16.02 22.46
N GLY A 460 -5.97 16.43 22.35
CA GLY A 460 -6.69 17.14 23.42
C GLY A 460 -7.75 16.30 24.11
N GLY A 461 -7.78 14.97 23.96
CA GLY A 461 -8.77 14.10 24.60
C GLY A 461 -9.42 13.11 23.66
N CYS A 462 -10.56 12.55 24.04
CA CYS A 462 -11.38 11.66 23.23
C CYS A 462 -12.67 12.37 22.84
N CYS A 463 -13.04 12.28 21.57
CA CYS A 463 -14.19 13.00 21.01
C CYS A 463 -15.08 12.05 20.19
N CYS A 464 -16.37 12.42 20.05
CA CYS A 464 -17.36 11.69 19.27
C CYS A 464 -18.05 12.59 18.27
N TRP A 465 -18.34 12.08 17.07
CA TRP A 465 -19.11 12.75 16.02
C TRP A 465 -20.26 11.88 15.53
N ASP A 466 -21.37 12.53 15.18
CA ASP A 466 -22.44 11.91 14.40
C ASP A 466 -22.00 11.82 12.93
N VAL A 467 -22.02 10.61 12.35
CA VAL A 467 -21.57 10.34 10.99
C VAL A 467 -22.70 9.91 10.03
N ARG A 468 -23.96 9.98 10.46
CA ARG A 468 -25.10 9.62 9.64
C ARG A 468 -25.19 10.48 8.39
N LEU A 469 -25.44 9.87 7.23
CA LEU A 469 -25.47 10.54 5.94
C LEU A 469 -26.86 11.08 5.52
N ASP A 470 -27.90 10.75 6.28
CA ASP A 470 -29.27 11.22 6.08
C ASP A 470 -29.50 12.69 6.49
N GLN A 471 -28.56 13.28 7.19
CA GLN A 471 -28.62 14.68 7.62
C GLN A 471 -28.06 15.63 6.55
N PRO A 472 -28.65 16.83 6.39
CA PRO A 472 -28.28 17.76 5.32
C PRO A 472 -26.89 18.41 5.53
N GLN A 473 -26.39 18.42 6.75
CA GLN A 473 -25.11 19.06 7.09
C GLN A 473 -23.92 18.18 6.71
N LYS A 474 -23.18 18.59 5.68
CA LYS A 474 -21.93 17.92 5.26
C LYS A 474 -20.70 18.28 6.09
N ARG A 475 -20.81 19.24 7.01
CA ARG A 475 -19.73 19.65 7.92
C ARG A 475 -20.26 19.69 9.35
N ARG A 476 -19.60 19.00 10.27
CA ARG A 476 -20.11 18.81 11.63
C ARG A 476 -19.02 19.07 12.67
N ALA A 477 -19.42 19.68 13.77
CA ALA A 477 -18.61 19.82 14.96
C ALA A 477 -18.67 18.52 15.81
N CYS A 478 -17.82 18.45 16.83
CA CYS A 478 -17.83 17.39 17.82
C CYS A 478 -19.17 17.36 18.56
N GLU A 479 -19.73 16.17 18.69
CA GLU A 479 -21.00 15.88 19.38
C GLU A 479 -20.79 15.77 20.91
N ALA A 480 -19.68 15.14 21.33
CA ALA A 480 -19.32 14.97 22.73
C ALA A 480 -17.80 14.84 22.92
N GLU A 481 -17.28 15.46 23.99
CA GLU A 481 -15.92 15.27 24.50
C GLU A 481 -15.98 14.39 25.76
N PHE A 482 -15.07 13.41 25.87
CA PHE A 482 -15.01 12.47 26.98
C PHE A 482 -13.90 12.82 27.95
N THR A 483 -14.22 12.79 29.25
CA THR A 483 -13.27 13.03 30.35
C THR A 483 -13.05 11.76 31.18
N PHE A 484 -11.79 11.51 31.58
CA PHE A 484 -11.36 10.29 32.26
C PHE A 484 -11.01 10.50 33.75
N SER A 485 -11.19 11.70 34.31
CA SER A 485 -10.84 12.02 35.70
C SER A 485 -12.05 12.36 36.55
N GLU A 486 -12.10 11.77 37.74
CA GLU A 486 -12.96 12.23 38.86
C GLU A 486 -12.22 13.36 39.59
N GLY A 487 -12.33 14.61 39.16
CA GLY A 487 -11.72 15.72 39.88
C GLY A 487 -11.56 17.02 39.09
N SER A 488 -11.51 18.13 39.80
CA SER A 488 -11.74 19.51 39.34
C SER A 488 -10.67 20.14 38.44
N GLU A 489 -9.67 19.41 37.95
CA GLU A 489 -8.75 19.90 36.93
C GLU A 489 -8.99 19.16 35.63
N THR A 490 -9.61 19.84 34.66
CA THR A 490 -9.78 19.42 33.27
C THR A 490 -8.45 19.39 32.54
N ALA A 491 -7.50 18.59 33.00
CA ALA A 491 -6.29 18.30 32.24
C ALA A 491 -6.72 17.53 31.00
N ARG A 492 -6.74 18.20 29.84
CA ARG A 492 -6.95 17.58 28.53
C ARG A 492 -5.79 16.64 28.26
N CYS A 493 -5.96 15.38 28.56
CA CYS A 493 -4.95 14.35 28.34
C CYS A 493 -5.04 13.83 26.92
N ARG A 494 -3.90 13.69 26.24
CA ARG A 494 -3.80 13.05 24.92
C ARG A 494 -4.35 11.64 24.98
N VAL A 495 -5.14 11.24 23.97
CA VAL A 495 -5.57 9.86 23.76
C VAL A 495 -5.00 9.37 22.44
N ASP A 496 -3.93 8.61 22.51
CA ASP A 496 -3.18 8.10 21.34
C ASP A 496 -3.39 6.59 21.10
N GLY A 497 -4.11 5.90 22.00
CA GLY A 497 -4.58 4.54 21.82
C GLY A 497 -6.10 4.49 22.07
N LEU A 498 -6.87 3.93 21.11
CA LEU A 498 -8.32 3.82 21.19
C LEU A 498 -8.80 2.67 20.31
N ALA A 499 -9.49 1.69 20.89
CA ALA A 499 -10.07 0.58 20.16
C ALA A 499 -11.23 -0.07 20.95
N PHE A 500 -12.23 -0.61 20.25
CA PHE A 500 -13.27 -1.44 20.86
C PHE A 500 -12.76 -2.86 21.08
N VAL A 501 -13.01 -3.41 22.28
CA VAL A 501 -12.77 -4.81 22.60
C VAL A 501 -13.95 -5.68 22.17
N ASN A 502 -15.15 -5.13 22.28
CA ASN A 502 -16.41 -5.73 21.84
C ASN A 502 -17.42 -4.62 21.52
N GLU A 503 -18.72 -4.92 21.42
CA GLU A 503 -19.77 -3.93 21.10
C GLU A 503 -19.94 -2.81 22.14
N ASP A 504 -19.42 -2.95 23.35
CA ASP A 504 -19.60 -1.98 24.45
C ASP A 504 -18.28 -1.50 25.05
N ILE A 505 -17.31 -2.38 25.23
CA ILE A 505 -16.08 -2.09 25.97
C ILE A 505 -15.07 -1.43 25.06
N VAL A 506 -14.62 -0.25 25.46
CA VAL A 506 -13.57 0.53 24.82
C VAL A 506 -12.30 0.49 25.66
N ALA A 507 -11.17 0.21 25.01
CA ALA A 507 -9.85 0.39 25.59
C ALA A 507 -9.28 1.72 25.11
N SER A 508 -8.79 2.56 26.03
CA SER A 508 -8.16 3.84 25.73
C SER A 508 -6.87 4.04 26.52
N LYS A 509 -5.86 4.64 25.86
CA LYS A 509 -4.54 4.89 26.43
C LYS A 509 -4.15 6.36 26.23
N GLY A 510 -3.39 6.90 27.17
CA GLY A 510 -2.86 8.26 27.15
C GLY A 510 -3.51 9.20 28.14
N SER A 511 -4.66 8.85 28.72
CA SER A 511 -5.35 9.64 29.74
C SER A 511 -4.62 9.66 31.09
N SER A 512 -3.86 8.62 31.39
CA SER A 512 -3.03 8.50 32.60
C SER A 512 -1.74 7.76 32.28
N PRO A 513 -0.55 8.24 32.70
CA PRO A 513 0.70 7.53 32.51
C PRO A 513 0.66 6.13 33.16
N GLY A 514 1.20 5.13 32.46
CA GLY A 514 1.32 3.77 32.96
C GLY A 514 0.01 2.99 33.07
N THR A 515 -1.09 3.49 32.48
CA THR A 515 -2.38 2.80 32.53
C THR A 515 -3.11 2.82 31.21
N ILE A 516 -3.88 1.75 30.94
CA ILE A 516 -4.88 1.67 29.87
C ILE A 516 -6.25 1.58 30.56
N CYS A 517 -7.19 2.44 30.19
CA CYS A 517 -8.54 2.47 30.76
C CYS A 517 -9.47 1.59 29.92
N LEU A 518 -10.23 0.71 30.58
CA LEU A 518 -11.38 0.02 30.00
C LEU A 518 -12.65 0.72 30.48
N TRP A 519 -13.54 1.10 29.58
CA TRP A 519 -14.77 1.81 29.89
C TRP A 519 -15.95 1.37 29.04
N SER A 520 -17.18 1.54 29.51
CA SER A 520 -18.40 1.16 28.81
C SER A 520 -18.89 2.31 27.94
N TRP A 521 -19.00 2.07 26.63
CA TRP A 521 -19.63 3.00 25.71
C TRP A 521 -21.12 3.20 26.03
N LYS A 522 -21.86 2.12 26.20
CA LYS A 522 -23.33 2.16 26.41
C LYS A 522 -23.70 2.92 27.70
N GLN A 523 -22.99 2.66 28.79
CA GLN A 523 -23.25 3.36 30.07
C GLN A 523 -22.84 4.83 29.99
N THR A 524 -21.67 5.11 29.42
CA THR A 524 -21.15 6.49 29.22
C THR A 524 -22.10 7.31 28.35
N TRP A 525 -22.53 6.75 27.23
CA TRP A 525 -23.41 7.44 26.28
C TRP A 525 -24.81 7.62 26.84
N GLY A 526 -25.34 6.61 27.59
CA GLY A 526 -26.63 6.67 28.28
C GLY A 526 -26.69 7.72 29.41
N ALA A 527 -25.56 7.95 30.08
CA ALA A 527 -25.44 8.97 31.13
C ALA A 527 -25.30 10.41 30.61
N ARG A 528 -25.12 10.60 29.33
CA ARG A 528 -24.83 11.93 28.69
C ARG A 528 -25.88 12.99 28.99
N GLY A 529 -27.17 12.66 29.02
CA GLY A 529 -28.25 13.61 29.30
C GLY A 529 -28.27 14.87 28.41
N GLY A 530 -27.69 14.80 27.20
CA GLY A 530 -27.57 15.92 26.25
C GLY A 530 -26.38 16.85 26.50
N GLN A 531 -25.46 16.51 27.40
CA GLN A 531 -24.24 17.28 27.65
C GLN A 531 -23.21 17.11 26.54
N SER A 532 -22.41 18.14 26.28
CA SER A 532 -21.30 18.12 25.33
C SER A 532 -20.00 17.57 25.94
N VAL A 533 -19.86 17.57 27.27
CA VAL A 533 -18.74 16.99 28.01
C VAL A 533 -19.28 15.86 28.87
N VAL A 534 -18.73 14.68 28.71
CA VAL A 534 -19.24 13.43 29.32
C VAL A 534 -18.12 12.74 30.08
N SER A 535 -18.36 12.43 31.37
CA SER A 535 -17.44 11.59 32.14
C SER A 535 -17.62 10.12 31.77
N VAL A 536 -16.51 9.43 31.45
CA VAL A 536 -16.55 8.02 31.07
C VAL A 536 -16.87 7.12 32.29
N VAL A 537 -17.64 6.07 32.06
CA VAL A 537 -17.88 5.03 33.07
C VAL A 537 -16.77 3.99 32.96
N ILE A 538 -15.75 4.14 33.81
CA ILE A 538 -14.57 3.27 33.83
C ILE A 538 -14.97 1.92 34.46
N LEU A 539 -14.60 0.83 33.79
CA LEU A 539 -14.81 -0.54 34.24
C LEU A 539 -13.57 -1.11 34.93
N ALA A 540 -12.38 -0.82 34.41
CA ALA A 540 -11.11 -1.28 34.95
C ALA A 540 -9.93 -0.43 34.44
N HIS A 541 -8.86 -0.44 35.21
CA HIS A 541 -7.56 0.05 34.80
C HIS A 541 -6.61 -1.13 34.56
N LEU A 542 -5.85 -1.10 33.45
CA LEU A 542 -4.82 -2.08 33.15
C LEU A 542 -3.46 -1.44 33.42
N GLN A 543 -2.59 -2.14 34.14
CA GLN A 543 -1.21 -1.73 34.37
C GLN A 543 -0.43 -1.84 33.05
N TRP A 544 0.20 -0.73 32.63
CA TRP A 544 1.03 -0.67 31.43
C TRP A 544 2.38 -0.03 31.75
N SER A 545 3.26 0.10 30.75
CA SER A 545 4.58 0.73 30.90
C SER A 545 4.45 2.17 31.44
N PRO A 546 5.28 2.56 32.42
CA PRO A 546 5.27 3.92 33.00
C PRO A 546 5.92 4.98 32.09
N THR A 547 5.94 4.75 30.78
CA THR A 547 6.56 5.66 29.80
C THR A 547 5.76 6.94 29.64
N GLU A 548 6.46 8.08 29.47
CA GLU A 548 5.87 9.35 29.06
C GLU A 548 5.86 9.53 27.53
N LEU A 549 6.48 8.59 26.79
CA LEU A 549 6.50 8.63 25.34
C LEU A 549 5.11 8.37 24.77
N ALA A 550 4.81 9.10 23.70
CA ALA A 550 3.54 9.02 23.02
C ALA A 550 3.60 8.13 21.77
N TYR A 551 2.41 7.92 21.18
CA TYR A 551 2.22 7.27 19.87
C TYR A 551 2.44 5.74 19.84
N PHE A 552 2.52 5.07 20.99
CA PHE A 552 2.36 3.61 21.01
C PHE A 552 0.92 3.24 20.67
N SER A 553 0.74 2.52 19.58
CA SER A 553 -0.59 2.11 19.13
C SER A 553 -1.14 1.01 20.02
N LEU A 554 -2.39 1.21 20.49
CA LEU A 554 -3.17 0.18 21.13
C LEU A 554 -4.03 -0.51 20.06
N SER A 555 -4.08 -1.83 20.09
CA SER A 555 -4.98 -2.63 19.26
C SER A 555 -5.75 -3.64 20.08
N THR A 556 -6.80 -4.21 19.49
CA THR A 556 -7.63 -5.25 20.09
C THR A 556 -7.71 -6.44 19.15
N CYS A 557 -7.98 -7.62 19.74
CA CYS A 557 -8.43 -8.80 19.03
C CYS A 557 -9.83 -9.15 19.58
N PRO A 558 -10.90 -8.58 18.99
CA PRO A 558 -12.25 -8.65 19.55
C PRO A 558 -12.77 -10.08 19.71
N GLU A 559 -12.49 -10.97 18.74
CA GLU A 559 -12.92 -12.37 18.78
C GLU A 559 -12.33 -13.15 19.96
N GLN A 560 -11.15 -12.74 20.43
CA GLN A 560 -10.47 -13.35 21.56
C GLN A 560 -10.60 -12.53 22.85
N GLY A 561 -11.20 -11.32 22.78
CA GLY A 561 -11.33 -10.42 23.91
C GLY A 561 -9.99 -9.88 24.45
N LEU A 562 -9.00 -9.71 23.56
CA LEU A 562 -7.65 -9.28 23.94
C LEU A 562 -7.41 -7.80 23.66
N VAL A 563 -6.58 -7.17 24.50
CA VAL A 563 -5.97 -5.85 24.28
C VAL A 563 -4.46 -6.02 24.16
N LEU A 564 -3.86 -5.35 23.17
CA LEU A 564 -2.45 -5.44 22.83
C LEU A 564 -1.83 -4.04 22.79
N CYS A 565 -0.64 -3.87 23.37
CA CYS A 565 0.12 -2.62 23.30
C CYS A 565 1.63 -2.90 23.34
N GLY A 566 2.42 -2.10 22.62
CA GLY A 566 3.88 -2.12 22.73
C GLY A 566 4.39 -1.15 23.80
N ASP A 567 5.72 -1.13 24.01
CA ASP A 567 6.37 -0.16 24.89
C ASP A 567 7.75 0.30 24.35
N GLU A 568 8.41 1.18 25.11
CA GLU A 568 9.71 1.74 24.77
C GLU A 568 10.89 0.76 24.98
N GLU A 569 10.67 -0.34 25.70
CA GLU A 569 11.67 -1.40 25.93
C GLU A 569 11.57 -2.54 24.92
N GLY A 570 10.63 -2.46 23.97
CA GLY A 570 10.37 -3.48 22.96
C GLY A 570 9.48 -4.61 23.44
N SER A 571 8.82 -4.46 24.58
CA SER A 571 7.91 -5.49 25.08
C SER A 571 6.52 -5.35 24.45
N VAL A 572 5.82 -6.47 24.32
CA VAL A 572 4.42 -6.54 23.94
C VAL A 572 3.59 -6.95 25.14
N TRP A 573 2.63 -6.10 25.52
CA TRP A 573 1.71 -6.28 26.63
C TRP A 573 0.40 -6.84 26.13
N ILE A 574 -0.07 -7.93 26.74
CA ILE A 574 -1.28 -8.67 26.34
C ILE A 574 -2.20 -8.80 27.55
N TYR A 575 -3.47 -8.42 27.36
CA TYR A 575 -4.50 -8.49 28.42
C TYR A 575 -5.70 -9.26 27.91
N ASP A 576 -6.15 -10.27 28.68
CA ASP A 576 -7.43 -10.94 28.48
C ASP A 576 -8.51 -10.17 29.26
N VAL A 577 -9.28 -9.35 28.55
CA VAL A 577 -10.30 -8.48 29.14
C VAL A 577 -11.47 -9.28 29.69
N GLN A 578 -11.81 -10.42 29.09
CA GLN A 578 -12.91 -11.26 29.57
C GLN A 578 -12.57 -11.86 30.93
N HIS A 579 -11.35 -12.28 31.14
CA HIS A 579 -10.87 -12.79 32.42
C HIS A 579 -10.83 -11.68 33.47
N ILE A 580 -10.32 -10.49 33.12
CA ILE A 580 -10.21 -9.33 34.00
C ILE A 580 -11.60 -8.90 34.51
N LEU A 581 -12.61 -8.82 33.64
CA LEU A 581 -13.94 -8.38 34.00
C LEU A 581 -14.75 -9.42 34.81
N LYS A 582 -14.32 -10.68 34.85
CA LYS A 582 -14.89 -11.72 35.71
C LYS A 582 -14.31 -11.71 37.12
N GLN A 583 -13.20 -11.04 37.35
CA GLN A 583 -12.60 -10.90 38.68
C GLN A 583 -13.46 -9.96 39.55
N PRO A 584 -13.48 -10.15 40.88
CA PRO A 584 -14.13 -9.20 41.78
C PRO A 584 -13.55 -7.80 41.53
N LEU A 585 -14.41 -6.79 41.47
CA LEU A 585 -14.02 -5.40 41.32
C LEU A 585 -12.98 -5.06 42.39
N LEU A 586 -11.74 -4.90 41.96
CA LEU A 586 -10.69 -4.32 42.80
C LEU A 586 -11.08 -2.88 43.15
N PRO A 587 -10.62 -2.33 44.29
CA PRO A 587 -10.79 -0.91 44.55
C PRO A 587 -10.38 -0.11 43.31
N PRO A 588 -11.13 0.92 42.86
CA PRO A 588 -10.93 1.60 41.60
C PRO A 588 -9.52 2.14 41.34
N ALA A 589 -8.68 2.15 42.36
CA ALA A 589 -7.29 2.63 42.27
C ALA A 589 -6.23 1.56 41.94
N THR A 590 -6.59 0.26 41.84
CA THR A 590 -5.58 -0.81 41.64
C THR A 590 -5.64 -1.33 40.20
N PRO A 591 -4.62 -1.04 39.35
CA PRO A 591 -4.61 -1.53 37.98
C PRO A 591 -4.41 -3.05 37.91
N HIS A 592 -5.14 -3.70 37.01
CA HIS A 592 -4.97 -5.11 36.71
C HIS A 592 -3.65 -5.39 35.98
N ALA A 593 -2.92 -6.40 36.42
CA ALA A 593 -1.70 -6.84 35.78
C ALA A 593 -1.98 -7.43 34.39
N PRO A 594 -1.01 -7.36 33.43
CA PRO A 594 -1.14 -8.00 32.13
C PRO A 594 -1.24 -9.51 32.26
N THR A 595 -1.99 -10.14 31.35
CA THR A 595 -2.05 -11.61 31.26
C THR A 595 -0.72 -12.20 30.82
N GLN A 596 -0.02 -11.49 29.91
CA GLN A 596 1.30 -11.88 29.42
C GLN A 596 2.09 -10.65 28.98
N ILE A 597 3.40 -10.70 29.16
CA ILE A 597 4.34 -9.75 28.56
C ILE A 597 5.34 -10.54 27.73
N LEU A 598 5.36 -10.28 26.41
CA LEU A 598 6.40 -10.81 25.52
C LEU A 598 7.56 -9.82 25.53
N ARG A 599 8.70 -10.24 26.03
CA ARG A 599 9.92 -9.42 26.02
C ARG A 599 10.57 -9.44 24.65
N TRP A 600 11.28 -8.38 24.30
CA TRP A 600 12.02 -8.28 23.04
C TRP A 600 13.02 -9.43 22.90
N PRO A 601 12.95 -10.24 21.83
CA PRO A 601 13.74 -11.46 21.70
C PRO A 601 15.20 -11.20 21.23
N GLN A 602 15.60 -9.93 21.09
CA GLN A 602 16.96 -9.51 20.70
C GLN A 602 17.47 -10.17 19.40
N PRO A 603 16.79 -9.98 18.27
CA PRO A 603 17.19 -10.55 17.00
C PRO A 603 18.56 -10.01 16.56
N ARG A 604 19.26 -10.74 15.69
CA ARG A 604 20.49 -10.26 15.05
C ARG A 604 20.16 -9.55 13.74
N ALA A 605 20.56 -8.30 13.61
CA ALA A 605 20.57 -7.57 12.36
C ALA A 605 22.02 -7.27 11.98
N LEU A 606 22.43 -7.59 10.76
CA LEU A 606 23.80 -7.43 10.26
C LEU A 606 24.88 -8.09 11.15
N GLY A 607 24.53 -9.20 11.80
CA GLY A 607 25.43 -9.87 12.74
C GLY A 607 25.53 -9.24 14.14
N GLN A 608 24.90 -8.08 14.36
CA GLN A 608 24.80 -7.42 15.66
C GLN A 608 23.47 -7.72 16.35
N LEU A 609 23.47 -7.82 17.68
CA LEU A 609 22.25 -7.97 18.46
C LEU A 609 21.53 -6.63 18.55
N VAL A 610 20.24 -6.60 18.17
CA VAL A 610 19.36 -5.46 18.43
C VAL A 610 18.83 -5.60 19.85
N THR A 611 19.56 -5.02 20.80
CA THR A 611 19.28 -5.17 22.24
C THR A 611 18.21 -4.23 22.74
N LYS A 612 17.99 -3.09 22.07
CA LYS A 612 17.00 -2.09 22.43
C LYS A 612 16.27 -1.60 21.18
N THR A 613 14.95 -1.59 21.24
CA THR A 613 14.06 -1.02 20.22
C THR A 613 12.74 -0.68 20.89
N MET A 614 12.00 0.27 20.33
CA MET A 614 10.63 0.56 20.75
C MET A 614 9.65 -0.22 19.87
N VAL A 615 8.60 -0.77 20.45
CA VAL A 615 7.49 -1.38 19.71
C VAL A 615 6.36 -0.38 19.58
N ASN A 616 6.25 0.25 18.41
CA ASN A 616 5.28 1.33 18.14
C ASN A 616 3.85 0.82 17.96
N THR A 617 3.70 -0.34 17.32
CA THR A 617 2.39 -0.90 16.95
C THR A 617 2.43 -2.41 17.06
N VAL A 618 1.37 -2.97 17.59
CA VAL A 618 1.16 -4.43 17.68
C VAL A 618 -0.24 -4.74 17.18
N VAL A 619 -0.37 -5.75 16.32
CA VAL A 619 -1.68 -6.28 15.91
C VAL A 619 -1.64 -7.80 15.86
N ALA A 620 -2.79 -8.43 16.06
CA ALA A 620 -2.98 -9.86 15.89
C ALA A 620 -4.02 -10.13 14.79
N ASN A 621 -3.95 -11.28 14.14
CA ASN A 621 -5.06 -11.75 13.30
C ASN A 621 -6.23 -12.23 14.18
N ALA A 622 -7.42 -12.31 13.61
CA ALA A 622 -8.67 -12.61 14.31
C ALA A 622 -8.60 -13.90 15.17
N ALA A 623 -7.98 -14.96 14.66
CA ALA A 623 -7.79 -16.22 15.42
C ALA A 623 -6.65 -16.18 16.44
N PHE A 624 -5.92 -15.08 16.54
CA PHE A 624 -4.72 -14.97 17.40
C PHE A 624 -3.67 -16.05 17.14
N THR A 625 -3.53 -16.45 15.85
CA THR A 625 -2.49 -17.38 15.40
C THR A 625 -1.17 -16.67 15.11
N TYR A 626 -1.24 -15.44 14.62
CA TYR A 626 -0.10 -14.57 14.35
C TYR A 626 -0.26 -13.24 15.07
N LEU A 627 0.86 -12.76 15.61
CA LEU A 627 1.00 -11.44 16.18
C LEU A 627 2.16 -10.74 15.45
N THR A 628 1.92 -9.51 15.01
CA THR A 628 2.92 -8.69 14.31
C THR A 628 3.17 -7.42 15.10
N ALA A 629 4.44 -7.12 15.36
CA ALA A 629 4.88 -5.88 15.99
C ALA A 629 5.81 -5.09 15.07
N LEU A 630 5.67 -3.77 15.10
CA LEU A 630 6.48 -2.81 14.35
C LEU A 630 7.34 -1.99 15.30
N THR A 631 8.58 -1.76 14.88
CA THR A 631 9.57 -1.05 15.69
C THR A 631 9.99 0.29 15.09
N ASP A 632 10.68 1.10 15.89
CA ASP A 632 11.38 2.32 15.47
C ASP A 632 12.69 2.03 14.73
N SER A 633 13.13 0.78 14.73
CA SER A 633 14.42 0.33 14.20
C SER A 633 14.29 -0.48 12.91
N ASN A 634 13.25 -0.21 12.09
CA ASN A 634 13.00 -0.87 10.81
C ASN A 634 12.85 -2.39 10.89
N ILE A 635 12.34 -2.92 11.99
CA ILE A 635 12.12 -4.36 12.18
C ILE A 635 10.64 -4.64 12.30
N VAL A 636 10.14 -5.52 11.43
CA VAL A 636 8.84 -6.18 11.57
C VAL A 636 9.09 -7.50 12.28
N ALA A 637 8.56 -7.66 13.48
CA ALA A 637 8.66 -8.89 14.25
C ALA A 637 7.34 -9.65 14.21
N ILE A 638 7.38 -10.94 13.91
CA ILE A 638 6.21 -11.81 13.79
C ILE A 638 6.36 -12.97 14.77
N TRP A 639 5.34 -13.17 15.59
CA TRP A 639 5.19 -14.34 16.47
C TRP A 639 4.07 -15.23 15.95
N LYS A 640 4.21 -16.51 16.24
CA LYS A 640 3.19 -17.53 15.95
C LYS A 640 2.77 -18.19 17.24
N ARG A 641 1.48 -18.47 17.35
CA ARG A 641 0.93 -19.36 18.36
C ARG A 641 1.09 -20.80 17.86
N PRO A 642 1.71 -21.70 18.67
CA PRO A 642 1.91 -23.10 18.28
C PRO A 642 0.61 -23.85 18.02
#